data_edd4b0198b1b6712cb817a47be3d4bdc
#
_entry.id   edd4b0198b1b6712cb817a47be3d4bdc
#
_cell.length_a   1.000
_cell.length_b   1.000
_cell.length_c   1.000
_cell.angle_alpha   90.00
_cell.angle_beta   90.00
_cell.angle_gamma   90.00
#
_symmetry.space_group_name_H-M   'P 1'
#
loop_
_entity.id
_entity.type
_entity.pdbx_description
1 polymer ?
#
loop_
_entity_poly.entity_id
_entity_poly.type
_entity_poly.pdbx_seq_one_letter_code
_entity_poly.pdbx_strand_id
1 'polypeptide(L)'
;MNRTEALEYYQKAQKRGRQNYREKTLSGQSPYLPVLDDILQNTNVEQQIPLGVMEVPLHLVVGTKTAGRTAAFASNFMPLLPQDTEFATKWVSLCLAHLEDGIHDPIRCFEYMGLFYVQEGNKRVSVLKSFGADSIAAHVTRIVPRWVDVPVVRQYYEFMEAFPLTGLYTLQFTRPGSYAKLQTLLGKAPGEKWTDDDRADILSLHNWVEKAYQAHGGAQMKTTADDVLLLLMKLYPLEELKKDTPAGLAKRLDGVWDDVLAMENPAPITVSSAPAAPAAQKTTLLDRVLPKKPQKLRVAFVHERTPETSTWTSQHEFGRTQLDDTFPGQVTTVAYFNAEQGKNDDALVEQAIAEGANMVFTTSPKLVGASLRAAVKHPEVNILNCSMDMPYASIRTYYTRVYEAKFITGAIAGAMAKNDRVGFVADYPTFGVPANINAFALGARMVNPRVRVVLKWTCLPGDPLAEFLQKGITVVSGRDAPHPSRSQREFGTFQVLPGGILRDLASPFWHWGQFYENVVRTVLDGGWSRDKSGTDGRVVNYWWGMNSGVLDVLMSRELPHDVRHLADILRGGLTSGAVDPFACRIVAQDGTLKNEGLHGFEPEQIIHMDWLCDAVEGRIPEYEELIPEAQPMYRMQGLHRDRLAAEKEAVL
;
A
#
# COMPACT_ATOMS: atom_id res chain seq x y z
N MET A 1 37.68 40.21 5.13
CA MET A 1 36.81 40.29 6.33
C MET A 1 37.65 40.26 7.60
N ASN A 2 37.27 40.95 8.69
CA ASN A 2 38.14 41.03 9.85
C ASN A 2 37.68 40.05 10.97
N ARG A 3 38.56 39.80 11.95
CA ARG A 3 38.32 38.88 13.06
C ARG A 3 37.12 39.32 13.93
N THR A 4 36.82 40.60 13.98
CA THR A 4 35.70 41.16 14.76
C THR A 4 34.35 40.75 14.16
N GLU A 5 34.20 40.76 12.85
CA GLU A 5 32.99 40.32 12.17
C GLU A 5 32.76 38.79 12.36
N ALA A 6 33.81 37.98 12.27
CA ALA A 6 33.71 36.55 12.53
C ALA A 6 33.34 36.23 14.00
N LEU A 7 33.75 37.10 14.94
CA LEU A 7 33.35 37.01 16.34
C LEU A 7 31.84 37.31 16.54
N GLU A 8 31.31 38.26 15.77
CA GLU A 8 29.85 38.54 15.78
C GLU A 8 29.05 37.32 15.25
N TYR A 9 29.53 36.62 14.21
CA TYR A 9 28.90 35.38 13.76
C TYR A 9 28.94 34.29 14.86
N TYR A 10 30.04 34.15 15.59
CA TYR A 10 30.12 33.25 16.73
C TYR A 10 29.08 33.59 17.80
N GLN A 11 28.94 34.89 18.18
CA GLN A 11 27.96 35.31 19.17
C GLN A 11 26.53 35.04 18.73
N LYS A 12 26.21 35.27 17.46
CA LYS A 12 24.89 34.96 16.86
C LYS A 12 24.64 33.44 16.91
N ALA A 13 25.61 32.63 16.52
CA ALA A 13 25.54 31.18 16.59
C ALA A 13 25.37 30.67 18.03
N GLN A 14 26.14 31.23 18.98
CA GLN A 14 26.04 30.91 20.40
C GLN A 14 24.66 31.27 20.98
N LYS A 15 24.09 32.38 20.61
CA LYS A 15 22.73 32.78 21.02
C LYS A 15 21.71 31.75 20.53
N ARG A 16 21.81 31.28 19.28
CA ARG A 16 20.97 30.20 18.71
C ARG A 16 21.18 28.89 19.45
N GLY A 17 22.42 28.56 19.81
CA GLY A 17 22.74 27.38 20.61
C GLY A 17 22.10 27.39 21.99
N ARG A 18 22.21 28.51 22.71
CA ARG A 18 21.58 28.69 24.03
C ARG A 18 20.06 28.66 23.98
N GLN A 19 19.46 29.19 22.92
CA GLN A 19 18.02 29.13 22.69
C GLN A 19 17.58 27.67 22.51
N ASN A 20 18.21 26.94 21.58
CA ASN A 20 17.93 25.52 21.33
C ASN A 20 18.13 24.67 22.61
N TYR A 21 19.19 24.93 23.37
CA TYR A 21 19.43 24.25 24.65
C TYR A 21 18.24 24.42 25.61
N ARG A 22 17.71 25.64 25.76
CA ARG A 22 16.55 25.91 26.63
C ARG A 22 15.28 25.22 26.13
N GLU A 23 14.99 25.33 24.84
CA GLU A 23 13.82 24.70 24.22
C GLU A 23 13.83 23.19 24.43
N LYS A 24 14.96 22.51 24.18
CA LYS A 24 15.11 21.07 24.37
C LYS A 24 14.97 20.67 25.84
N THR A 25 15.58 21.43 26.74
CA THR A 25 15.47 21.18 28.20
C THR A 25 14.02 21.32 28.68
N LEU A 26 13.29 22.34 28.22
CA LEU A 26 11.89 22.56 28.57
C LEU A 26 10.97 21.46 28.03
N SER A 27 11.29 20.89 26.87
CA SER A 27 10.55 19.76 26.28
C SER A 27 10.96 18.38 26.82
N GLY A 28 11.86 18.32 27.82
CA GLY A 28 12.35 17.06 28.39
C GLY A 28 13.27 16.25 27.48
N GLN A 29 13.80 16.89 26.41
CA GLN A 29 14.72 16.27 25.47
C GLN A 29 16.17 16.61 25.81
N SER A 30 17.12 15.75 25.37
CA SER A 30 18.55 16.07 25.51
C SER A 30 18.90 17.34 24.74
N PRO A 31 19.49 18.34 25.39
CA PRO A 31 19.89 19.57 24.72
C PRO A 31 21.24 19.47 23.98
N TYR A 32 21.93 18.32 24.10
CA TYR A 32 23.23 18.05 23.49
C TYR A 32 23.15 17.21 22.24
N LEU A 33 24.26 17.12 21.49
CA LEU A 33 24.38 16.25 20.33
C LEU A 33 24.19 14.79 20.72
N PRO A 34 23.38 14.00 20.00
CA PRO A 34 23.34 12.56 20.12
C PRO A 34 24.72 11.92 19.88
N VAL A 35 25.03 10.89 20.65
CA VAL A 35 26.30 10.15 20.56
C VAL A 35 26.06 8.79 19.96
N LEU A 36 26.71 8.51 18.82
CA LEU A 36 26.52 7.24 18.11
C LEU A 36 26.97 6.04 18.95
N ASP A 37 28.10 6.17 19.68
CA ASP A 37 28.58 5.07 20.53
C ASP A 37 27.56 4.68 21.61
N ASP A 38 26.83 5.64 22.17
CA ASP A 38 25.77 5.36 23.14
C ASP A 38 24.58 4.65 22.49
N ILE A 39 24.23 5.04 21.26
CA ILE A 39 23.16 4.38 20.49
C ILE A 39 23.53 2.93 20.16
N LEU A 40 24.79 2.69 19.80
CA LEU A 40 25.27 1.36 19.41
C LEU A 40 25.54 0.41 20.60
N GLN A 41 25.59 0.90 21.84
CA GLN A 41 25.81 0.03 23.01
C GLN A 41 24.82 -1.13 23.10
N ASN A 42 23.58 -0.91 22.70
CA ASN A 42 22.51 -1.90 22.74
C ASN A 42 22.08 -2.42 21.35
N THR A 43 22.92 -2.16 20.33
CA THR A 43 22.60 -2.52 18.95
C THR A 43 23.64 -3.48 18.40
N ASN A 44 23.19 -4.60 17.85
CA ASN A 44 24.08 -5.49 17.12
C ASN A 44 24.38 -4.90 15.74
N VAL A 45 25.66 -4.70 15.47
CA VAL A 45 26.17 -4.22 14.18
C VAL A 45 26.57 -5.43 13.33
N GLU A 46 26.05 -5.50 12.09
CA GLU A 46 26.39 -6.56 11.14
C GLU A 46 27.76 -6.31 10.52
N GLN A 47 27.95 -5.12 9.96
CA GLN A 47 29.22 -4.74 9.31
C GLN A 47 29.41 -3.21 9.24
N GLN A 48 30.63 -2.81 8.86
CA GLN A 48 30.96 -1.42 8.55
C GLN A 48 31.47 -1.33 7.12
N ILE A 49 30.84 -0.48 6.30
CA ILE A 49 31.13 -0.34 4.87
C ILE A 49 31.69 1.07 4.59
N PRO A 50 32.91 1.22 4.10
CA PRO A 50 33.42 2.52 3.67
C PRO A 50 32.73 2.95 2.36
N LEU A 51 32.05 4.11 2.39
CA LEU A 51 31.38 4.68 1.21
C LEU A 51 32.28 5.65 0.43
N GLY A 52 33.46 5.96 0.94
CA GLY A 52 34.38 6.94 0.32
C GLY A 52 34.03 8.39 0.66
N VAL A 53 34.42 9.30 -0.26
CA VAL A 53 34.12 10.73 -0.14
C VAL A 53 32.80 11.01 -0.86
N MET A 54 31.88 11.68 -0.18
CA MET A 54 30.60 12.08 -0.76
C MET A 54 30.09 13.37 -0.14
N GLU A 55 29.18 14.04 -0.82
CA GLU A 55 28.45 15.19 -0.29
C GLU A 55 27.35 14.71 0.65
N VAL A 56 27.40 15.16 1.90
CA VAL A 56 26.45 14.79 2.94
C VAL A 56 25.52 15.97 3.22
N PRO A 57 24.19 15.80 3.11
CA PRO A 57 23.24 16.84 3.47
C PRO A 57 23.37 17.24 4.95
N LEU A 58 23.58 18.52 5.22
CA LEU A 58 23.82 18.99 6.60
C LEU A 58 22.62 18.79 7.54
N HIS A 59 21.40 18.74 7.03
CA HIS A 59 20.22 18.46 7.87
C HIS A 59 20.22 17.02 8.41
N LEU A 60 20.85 16.07 7.70
CA LEU A 60 21.01 14.68 8.14
C LEU A 60 22.20 14.45 9.08
N VAL A 61 23.06 15.47 9.27
CA VAL A 61 24.14 15.44 10.26
C VAL A 61 23.56 15.79 11.62
N VAL A 62 23.30 14.78 12.45
CA VAL A 62 22.51 14.93 13.69
C VAL A 62 23.34 14.83 14.97
N GLY A 63 24.51 14.20 14.92
CA GLY A 63 25.25 13.89 16.14
C GLY A 63 26.75 13.73 15.96
N THR A 64 27.41 13.24 17.00
CA THR A 64 28.85 12.95 17.04
C THR A 64 29.08 11.47 17.33
N LYS A 65 30.26 10.96 16.89
CA LYS A 65 30.63 9.55 17.12
C LYS A 65 30.84 9.26 18.62
N THR A 66 31.54 10.14 19.31
CA THR A 66 31.96 9.95 20.71
C THR A 66 31.49 11.09 21.60
N ALA A 67 31.34 10.80 22.91
CA ALA A 67 30.85 11.77 23.91
C ALA A 67 31.82 12.93 24.23
N GLY A 68 33.07 12.85 23.80
CA GLY A 68 34.15 13.69 24.28
C GLY A 68 34.04 15.22 24.11
N ARG A 69 33.04 15.73 23.35
CA ARG A 69 32.82 17.16 23.11
C ARG A 69 31.35 17.56 22.99
N THR A 70 30.46 16.73 23.46
CA THR A 70 29.01 17.01 23.39
C THR A 70 28.62 18.29 24.10
N ALA A 71 29.22 18.59 25.25
CA ALA A 71 28.94 19.80 26.04
C ALA A 71 29.36 21.12 25.37
N ALA A 72 30.14 21.08 24.29
CA ALA A 72 30.53 22.27 23.53
C ALA A 72 29.46 22.74 22.54
N PHE A 73 28.50 21.86 22.19
CA PHE A 73 27.47 22.13 21.19
C PHE A 73 26.06 21.85 21.74
N ALA A 74 25.11 22.67 21.32
CA ALA A 74 23.70 22.33 21.43
C ALA A 74 23.33 21.24 20.41
N SER A 75 22.15 20.61 20.53
CA SER A 75 21.67 19.55 19.65
C SER A 75 21.58 19.96 18.15
N ASN A 76 21.56 21.24 17.86
CA ASN A 76 21.60 21.82 16.51
C ASN A 76 23.02 22.15 16.00
N PHE A 77 24.08 21.65 16.65
CA PHE A 77 25.49 21.94 16.40
C PHE A 77 25.92 23.40 16.68
N MET A 78 25.06 24.25 17.19
CA MET A 78 25.47 25.61 17.56
C MET A 78 26.30 25.61 18.84
N PRO A 79 27.32 26.52 18.93
CA PRO A 79 28.23 26.56 20.06
C PRO A 79 27.55 26.97 21.37
N LEU A 80 27.96 26.37 22.49
CA LEU A 80 27.50 26.72 23.84
C LEU A 80 28.58 27.44 24.67
N LEU A 81 29.86 27.21 24.35
CA LEU A 81 31.00 27.69 25.15
C LEU A 81 31.19 29.22 25.01
N PRO A 82 31.75 29.90 26.05
CA PRO A 82 32.06 31.31 26.02
C PRO A 82 33.06 31.67 24.92
N GLN A 83 33.06 32.95 24.52
CA GLN A 83 33.90 33.48 23.42
C GLN A 83 35.41 33.55 23.75
N ASP A 84 35.79 33.51 25.02
CA ASP A 84 37.16 33.53 25.55
C ASP A 84 37.83 32.17 25.56
N THR A 85 37.16 31.13 25.04
CA THR A 85 37.68 29.76 25.01
C THR A 85 38.53 29.49 23.77
N GLU A 86 39.44 28.52 23.86
CA GLU A 86 40.16 27.95 22.71
C GLU A 86 39.19 27.42 21.62
N PHE A 87 38.05 26.87 22.07
CA PHE A 87 36.99 26.41 21.18
C PHE A 87 36.47 27.55 20.30
N ALA A 88 36.12 28.67 20.89
CA ALA A 88 35.64 29.87 20.18
C ALA A 88 36.68 30.43 19.22
N THR A 89 37.94 30.51 19.66
CA THR A 89 39.07 30.94 18.80
C THR A 89 39.18 30.08 17.54
N LYS A 90 39.12 28.75 17.67
CA LYS A 90 39.17 27.80 16.53
C LYS A 90 37.91 27.91 15.64
N TRP A 91 36.74 28.10 16.23
CA TRP A 91 35.49 28.30 15.49
C TRP A 91 35.53 29.58 14.65
N VAL A 92 35.99 30.68 15.25
CA VAL A 92 36.16 31.99 14.58
C VAL A 92 37.18 31.91 13.42
N SER A 93 38.28 31.17 13.61
CA SER A 93 39.26 30.96 12.52
C SER A 93 38.65 30.17 11.35
N LEU A 94 37.83 29.14 11.62
CA LEU A 94 37.11 28.38 10.60
C LEU A 94 36.03 29.25 9.90
N CYS A 95 35.38 30.15 10.65
CA CYS A 95 34.42 31.08 10.09
C CYS A 95 35.10 32.05 9.14
N LEU A 96 36.28 32.59 9.47
CA LEU A 96 37.08 33.42 8.58
C LEU A 96 37.47 32.68 7.32
N ALA A 97 38.01 31.45 7.44
CA ALA A 97 38.37 30.64 6.29
C ALA A 97 37.16 30.37 5.39
N HIS A 98 35.97 30.09 5.98
CA HIS A 98 34.75 29.88 5.21
C HIS A 98 34.33 31.12 4.41
N LEU A 99 34.48 32.30 5.00
CA LEU A 99 34.11 33.57 4.35
C LEU A 99 35.12 34.05 3.29
N GLU A 100 36.39 33.58 3.36
CA GLU A 100 37.46 33.91 2.41
C GLU A 100 37.51 32.96 1.23
N ASP A 101 37.48 31.66 1.48
CA ASP A 101 37.76 30.63 0.48
C ASP A 101 36.76 29.45 0.52
N GLY A 102 35.90 29.39 1.52
CA GLY A 102 35.02 28.23 1.79
C GLY A 102 35.70 27.18 2.67
N ILE A 103 34.91 26.19 3.12
CA ILE A 103 35.41 25.01 3.83
C ILE A 103 35.37 23.83 2.86
N HIS A 104 36.52 23.42 2.33
CA HIS A 104 36.66 22.36 1.34
C HIS A 104 37.17 21.05 1.92
N ASP A 105 37.80 21.06 3.11
CA ASP A 105 38.33 19.86 3.73
C ASP A 105 37.20 18.90 4.15
N PRO A 106 37.15 17.66 3.62
CA PRO A 106 36.15 16.70 4.03
C PRO A 106 36.17 16.41 5.53
N ILE A 107 35.00 16.27 6.13
CA ILE A 107 34.86 15.76 7.51
C ILE A 107 34.97 14.22 7.48
N ARG A 108 35.07 13.61 8.66
CA ARG A 108 34.90 12.16 8.83
C ARG A 108 33.62 11.90 9.61
N CYS A 109 32.76 11.04 9.10
CA CYS A 109 31.53 10.69 9.79
C CYS A 109 31.13 9.22 9.57
N PHE A 110 30.28 8.75 10.45
CA PHE A 110 29.60 7.48 10.32
C PHE A 110 28.15 7.73 9.90
N GLU A 111 27.66 6.93 8.99
CA GLU A 111 26.25 6.85 8.65
C GLU A 111 25.63 5.65 9.38
N TYR A 112 24.52 5.89 10.06
CA TYR A 112 23.72 4.88 10.73
C TYR A 112 22.24 5.20 10.59
N MET A 113 21.47 4.28 10.02
CA MET A 113 20.03 4.42 9.82
C MET A 113 19.65 5.72 9.06
N GLY A 114 20.40 6.06 8.01
CA GLY A 114 20.18 7.27 7.19
C GLY A 114 20.66 8.59 7.82
N LEU A 115 21.19 8.58 9.02
CA LEU A 115 21.66 9.76 9.75
C LEU A 115 23.18 9.74 9.90
N PHE A 116 23.80 10.93 9.95
CA PHE A 116 25.26 11.07 10.02
C PHE A 116 25.74 11.57 11.37
N TYR A 117 26.79 10.95 11.86
CA TYR A 117 27.44 11.22 13.14
C TYR A 117 28.90 11.55 12.94
N VAL A 118 29.28 12.76 13.30
CA VAL A 118 30.62 13.29 13.03
C VAL A 118 31.67 12.67 13.93
N GLN A 119 32.70 12.07 13.36
CA GLN A 119 33.89 11.65 14.11
C GLN A 119 34.91 12.79 14.20
N GLU A 120 35.14 13.48 13.08
CA GLU A 120 36.06 14.61 12.98
C GLU A 120 35.45 15.71 12.14
N GLY A 121 35.50 16.96 12.64
CA GLY A 121 35.01 18.12 11.91
C GLY A 121 33.78 18.77 12.51
N ASN A 122 33.37 18.48 13.76
CA ASN A 122 32.18 19.08 14.43
C ASN A 122 32.13 20.62 14.32
N LYS A 123 33.28 21.32 14.38
CA LYS A 123 33.30 22.78 14.24
C LYS A 123 33.05 23.22 12.79
N ARG A 124 33.53 22.47 11.79
CA ARG A 124 33.22 22.72 10.38
C ARG A 124 31.71 22.61 10.13
N VAL A 125 31.09 21.53 10.61
CA VAL A 125 29.63 21.37 10.58
C VAL A 125 28.91 22.53 11.28
N SER A 126 29.39 22.93 12.47
CA SER A 126 28.82 24.05 13.22
C SER A 126 28.85 25.37 12.43
N VAL A 127 29.99 25.69 11.81
CA VAL A 127 30.12 26.90 10.98
C VAL A 127 29.17 26.83 9.80
N LEU A 128 29.21 25.77 9.00
CA LEU A 128 28.37 25.63 7.80
C LEU A 128 26.87 25.66 8.14
N LYS A 129 26.44 24.97 9.18
CA LYS A 129 25.05 25.05 9.66
C LYS A 129 24.67 26.47 10.13
N SER A 130 25.62 27.24 10.68
CA SER A 130 25.35 28.62 11.11
C SER A 130 25.08 29.55 9.93
N PHE A 131 25.65 29.29 8.78
CA PHE A 131 25.46 29.99 7.51
C PHE A 131 24.31 29.42 6.66
N GLY A 132 23.71 28.29 7.06
CA GLY A 132 22.61 27.68 6.33
C GLY A 132 23.08 26.96 5.04
N ALA A 133 24.31 26.42 5.04
CA ALA A 133 24.78 25.62 3.93
C ALA A 133 23.99 24.31 3.84
N ASP A 134 23.82 23.78 2.62
CA ASP A 134 22.98 22.61 2.36
C ASP A 134 23.75 21.30 2.57
N SER A 135 25.06 21.24 2.23
CA SER A 135 25.86 20.02 2.30
C SER A 135 27.30 20.26 2.78
N ILE A 136 28.00 19.17 3.03
CA ILE A 136 29.44 19.15 3.35
C ILE A 136 30.08 17.87 2.79
N ALA A 137 31.28 18.02 2.19
CA ALA A 137 32.08 16.87 1.78
C ALA A 137 32.51 16.03 3.00
N ALA A 138 32.36 14.71 2.95
CA ALA A 138 32.68 13.83 4.05
C ALA A 138 33.25 12.48 3.59
N HIS A 139 34.24 11.96 4.33
CA HIS A 139 34.59 10.55 4.31
C HIS A 139 33.56 9.81 5.17
N VAL A 140 32.74 8.97 4.55
CA VAL A 140 31.64 8.28 5.20
C VAL A 140 31.95 6.80 5.39
N THR A 141 31.69 6.28 6.58
CA THR A 141 31.63 4.85 6.87
C THR A 141 30.22 4.50 7.31
N ARG A 142 29.53 3.62 6.59
CA ARG A 142 28.21 3.11 6.93
C ARG A 142 28.31 2.04 8.00
N ILE A 143 27.48 2.14 9.03
CA ILE A 143 27.26 1.10 10.02
C ILE A 143 25.94 0.41 9.70
N VAL A 144 26.00 -0.88 9.34
CA VAL A 144 24.82 -1.68 8.99
C VAL A 144 24.32 -2.37 10.28
N PRO A 145 23.07 -2.11 10.71
CA PRO A 145 22.49 -2.83 11.83
C PRO A 145 22.26 -4.29 11.43
N ARG A 146 22.24 -5.20 12.41
CA ARG A 146 21.82 -6.58 12.15
C ARG A 146 20.37 -6.59 11.68
N TRP A 147 20.08 -7.40 10.65
CA TRP A 147 18.73 -7.59 10.17
C TRP A 147 17.80 -8.11 11.30
N VAL A 148 16.70 -7.41 11.50
CA VAL A 148 15.56 -7.82 12.32
C VAL A 148 14.28 -7.38 11.61
N ASP A 149 13.25 -8.21 11.65
CA ASP A 149 12.00 -7.94 10.93
C ASP A 149 11.13 -6.91 11.70
N VAL A 150 11.65 -5.69 11.77
CA VAL A 150 10.92 -4.52 12.28
C VAL A 150 10.88 -3.42 11.19
N PRO A 151 9.79 -2.64 11.09
CA PRO A 151 9.57 -1.70 9.98
C PRO A 151 10.74 -0.76 9.70
N VAL A 152 11.35 -0.19 10.74
CA VAL A 152 12.45 0.78 10.59
C VAL A 152 13.73 0.16 10.03
N VAL A 153 14.05 -1.10 10.41
CA VAL A 153 15.22 -1.81 9.86
C VAL A 153 14.95 -2.24 8.43
N ARG A 154 13.74 -2.77 8.15
CA ARG A 154 13.32 -3.14 6.79
C ARG A 154 13.45 -1.97 5.83
N GLN A 155 12.94 -0.80 6.20
CA GLN A 155 13.04 0.42 5.39
C GLN A 155 14.47 0.90 5.17
N TYR A 156 15.31 0.75 6.17
CA TYR A 156 16.72 1.10 6.02
C TYR A 156 17.45 0.17 5.04
N TYR A 157 17.12 -1.12 5.05
CA TYR A 157 17.65 -2.07 4.06
C TYR A 157 17.14 -1.75 2.65
N GLU A 158 15.87 -1.43 2.47
CA GLU A 158 15.34 -0.94 1.19
C GLU A 158 16.05 0.34 0.71
N PHE A 159 16.34 1.28 1.64
CA PHE A 159 17.13 2.46 1.31
C PHE A 159 18.53 2.08 0.83
N MET A 160 19.22 1.17 1.51
CA MET A 160 20.57 0.74 1.11
C MET A 160 20.60 0.13 -0.28
N GLU A 161 19.57 -0.60 -0.69
CA GLU A 161 19.42 -1.14 -2.03
C GLU A 161 19.08 -0.06 -3.08
N ALA A 162 18.20 0.88 -2.72
CA ALA A 162 17.77 1.95 -3.60
C ALA A 162 18.87 3.00 -3.81
N PHE A 163 19.71 3.27 -2.82
CA PHE A 163 20.72 4.32 -2.88
C PHE A 163 21.72 4.18 -4.06
N PRO A 164 22.26 2.99 -4.40
CA PRO A 164 23.13 2.83 -5.58
C PRO A 164 22.44 3.16 -6.91
N LEU A 165 21.12 3.12 -6.95
CA LEU A 165 20.30 3.44 -8.12
C LEU A 165 19.95 4.93 -8.18
N THR A 166 19.50 5.47 -7.05
CA THR A 166 19.00 6.84 -6.94
C THR A 166 20.11 7.86 -6.71
N GLY A 167 21.13 7.52 -5.93
CA GLY A 167 22.17 8.44 -5.45
C GLY A 167 21.67 9.47 -4.44
N LEU A 168 20.44 9.35 -3.92
CA LEU A 168 19.81 10.35 -3.07
C LEU A 168 19.68 9.88 -1.63
N TYR A 169 20.27 10.64 -0.69
CA TYR A 169 20.09 10.48 0.76
C TYR A 169 18.88 11.22 1.31
N THR A 170 18.34 12.17 0.56
CA THR A 170 17.25 13.04 1.02
C THR A 170 15.92 12.32 1.11
N LEU A 171 15.71 11.28 0.31
CA LEU A 171 14.44 10.54 0.27
C LEU A 171 14.32 9.63 1.50
N GLN A 172 13.28 9.88 2.29
CA GLN A 172 12.97 9.12 3.50
C GLN A 172 11.50 8.69 3.49
N PHE A 173 11.28 7.38 3.33
CA PHE A 173 9.93 6.81 3.37
C PHE A 173 9.67 6.12 4.71
N THR A 174 8.41 6.08 5.13
CA THR A 174 7.99 5.38 6.34
C THR A 174 7.36 4.01 6.05
N ARG A 175 7.12 3.68 4.76
CA ARG A 175 6.40 2.48 4.35
C ARG A 175 7.25 1.56 3.49
N PRO A 176 7.24 0.24 3.77
CA PRO A 176 7.92 -0.73 2.93
C PRO A 176 7.49 -0.68 1.46
N GLY A 177 8.41 -0.95 0.53
CA GLY A 177 8.17 -0.94 -0.91
C GLY A 177 8.04 0.45 -1.54
N SER A 178 8.26 1.53 -0.80
CA SER A 178 8.12 2.90 -1.31
C SER A 178 9.16 3.24 -2.37
N TYR A 179 10.41 2.81 -2.21
CA TYR A 179 11.46 3.02 -3.22
C TYR A 179 11.15 2.30 -4.54
N ALA A 180 10.66 1.06 -4.49
CA ALA A 180 10.25 0.32 -5.68
C ALA A 180 9.05 0.98 -6.39
N LYS A 181 8.10 1.53 -5.62
CA LYS A 181 6.97 2.30 -6.16
C LYS A 181 7.44 3.57 -6.85
N LEU A 182 8.36 4.32 -6.23
CA LEU A 182 8.94 5.53 -6.83
C LEU A 182 9.66 5.20 -8.13
N GLN A 183 10.46 4.14 -8.18
CA GLN A 183 11.12 3.63 -9.37
C GLN A 183 10.10 3.38 -10.50
N THR A 184 8.99 2.72 -10.18
CA THR A 184 7.91 2.42 -11.14
C THR A 184 7.21 3.69 -11.63
N LEU A 185 6.92 4.64 -10.76
CA LEU A 185 6.26 5.91 -11.11
C LEU A 185 7.14 6.79 -11.99
N LEU A 186 8.46 6.65 -11.89
CA LEU A 186 9.43 7.26 -12.82
C LEU A 186 9.53 6.53 -14.16
N GLY A 187 8.80 5.45 -14.37
CA GLY A 187 8.89 4.64 -15.58
C GLY A 187 10.18 3.83 -15.72
N LYS A 188 10.93 3.65 -14.63
CA LYS A 188 12.20 2.92 -14.60
C LYS A 188 11.99 1.43 -14.36
N ALA A 189 12.83 0.62 -15.01
CA ALA A 189 12.87 -0.81 -14.75
C ALA A 189 13.50 -1.10 -13.36
N PRO A 190 13.18 -2.25 -12.73
CA PRO A 190 13.87 -2.68 -11.51
C PRO A 190 15.40 -2.72 -11.73
N GLY A 191 16.15 -2.10 -10.81
CA GLY A 191 17.62 -2.04 -10.91
C GLY A 191 18.19 -1.02 -11.91
N GLU A 192 17.34 -0.28 -12.63
CA GLU A 192 17.79 0.79 -13.52
C GLU A 192 18.25 2.02 -12.73
N LYS A 193 19.45 2.53 -13.04
CA LYS A 193 19.99 3.73 -12.39
C LYS A 193 19.30 4.98 -12.90
N TRP A 194 19.11 5.94 -11.99
CA TRP A 194 18.58 7.25 -12.31
C TRP A 194 19.57 8.10 -13.07
N THR A 195 19.09 8.85 -14.03
CA THR A 195 19.86 9.90 -14.70
C THR A 195 20.01 11.12 -13.80
N ASP A 196 20.86 12.07 -14.18
CA ASP A 196 20.97 13.33 -13.44
C ASP A 196 19.70 14.17 -13.54
N ASP A 197 18.98 14.08 -14.67
CA ASP A 197 17.68 14.73 -14.85
C ASP A 197 16.62 14.12 -13.91
N ASP A 198 16.53 12.78 -13.80
CA ASP A 198 15.62 12.13 -12.85
C ASP A 198 15.87 12.60 -11.42
N ARG A 199 17.16 12.69 -11.01
CA ARG A 199 17.54 13.18 -9.68
C ARG A 199 17.12 14.63 -9.46
N ALA A 200 17.41 15.50 -10.44
CA ALA A 200 17.07 16.92 -10.37
C ALA A 200 15.56 17.13 -10.26
N ASP A 201 14.78 16.41 -11.06
CA ASP A 201 13.33 16.47 -11.05
C ASP A 201 12.76 16.07 -9.70
N ILE A 202 13.18 14.92 -9.18
CA ILE A 202 12.69 14.41 -7.89
C ILE A 202 13.14 15.30 -6.72
N LEU A 203 14.38 15.78 -6.71
CA LEU A 203 14.85 16.71 -5.67
C LEU A 203 14.07 18.04 -5.70
N SER A 204 13.74 18.54 -6.87
CA SER A 204 12.92 19.74 -7.01
C SER A 204 11.53 19.54 -6.43
N LEU A 205 10.87 18.45 -6.81
CA LEU A 205 9.54 18.09 -6.28
C LEU A 205 9.58 17.82 -4.77
N HIS A 206 10.57 17.06 -4.28
CA HIS A 206 10.79 16.83 -2.87
C HIS A 206 10.86 18.15 -2.08
N ASN A 207 11.71 19.10 -2.51
CA ASN A 207 11.88 20.38 -1.81
C ASN A 207 10.60 21.21 -1.77
N TRP A 208 9.77 21.17 -2.82
CA TRP A 208 8.51 21.91 -2.85
C TRP A 208 7.44 21.25 -1.98
N VAL A 209 7.34 19.92 -2.05
CA VAL A 209 6.41 19.15 -1.23
C VAL A 209 6.79 19.26 0.24
N GLU A 210 8.07 19.16 0.59
CA GLU A 210 8.56 19.31 1.97
C GLU A 210 8.15 20.66 2.56
N LYS A 211 8.34 21.77 1.83
CA LYS A 211 7.93 23.10 2.29
C LYS A 211 6.41 23.20 2.49
N ALA A 212 5.63 22.69 1.55
CA ALA A 212 4.18 22.69 1.66
C ALA A 212 3.71 21.80 2.83
N TYR A 213 4.28 20.62 2.98
CA TYR A 213 3.98 19.67 4.03
C TYR A 213 4.26 20.22 5.43
N GLN A 214 5.42 20.88 5.61
CA GLN A 214 5.76 21.53 6.88
C GLN A 214 4.82 22.69 7.21
N ALA A 215 4.40 23.48 6.20
CA ALA A 215 3.44 24.54 6.39
C ALA A 215 2.05 24.04 6.86
N HIS A 216 1.69 22.81 6.51
CA HIS A 216 0.46 22.13 6.97
C HIS A 216 0.60 21.42 8.33
N GLY A 217 1.74 21.57 9.02
CA GLY A 217 1.97 20.93 10.33
C GLY A 217 2.61 19.55 10.25
N GLY A 218 3.04 19.11 9.07
CA GLY A 218 3.68 17.81 8.84
C GLY A 218 4.95 17.55 9.66
N ALA A 219 5.63 18.61 10.12
CA ALA A 219 6.84 18.49 10.94
C ALA A 219 6.68 17.69 12.26
N GLN A 220 5.45 17.49 12.72
CA GLN A 220 5.13 16.71 13.94
C GLN A 220 4.59 15.31 13.63
N MET A 221 4.45 14.97 12.36
CA MET A 221 3.89 13.70 11.90
C MET A 221 5.01 12.65 11.69
N LYS A 222 4.63 11.37 11.76
CA LYS A 222 5.53 10.24 11.42
C LYS A 222 5.66 10.06 9.92
N THR A 223 4.57 10.29 9.18
CA THR A 223 4.54 10.33 7.72
C THR A 223 5.55 11.37 7.24
N THR A 224 6.30 11.09 6.20
CA THR A 224 7.30 12.02 5.66
C THR A 224 6.77 12.75 4.44
N ALA A 225 7.43 13.84 4.06
CA ALA A 225 7.14 14.55 2.82
C ALA A 225 7.33 13.64 1.58
N ASP A 226 8.21 12.65 1.64
CA ASP A 226 8.42 11.70 0.55
C ASP A 226 7.29 10.68 0.43
N ASP A 227 6.68 10.28 1.54
CA ASP A 227 5.44 9.50 1.49
C ASP A 227 4.32 10.30 0.82
N VAL A 228 4.25 11.61 1.09
CA VAL A 228 3.30 12.53 0.45
C VAL A 228 3.65 12.77 -1.01
N LEU A 229 4.91 12.94 -1.36
CA LEU A 229 5.37 13.02 -2.75
C LEU A 229 4.96 11.76 -3.53
N LEU A 230 5.16 10.58 -2.94
CA LEU A 230 4.75 9.32 -3.54
C LEU A 230 3.22 9.24 -3.73
N LEU A 231 2.43 9.76 -2.80
CA LEU A 231 0.97 9.88 -2.93
C LEU A 231 0.62 10.80 -4.10
N LEU A 232 1.21 11.98 -4.17
CA LEU A 232 0.97 12.93 -5.27
C LEU A 232 1.35 12.34 -6.63
N MET A 233 2.50 11.65 -6.74
CA MET A 233 2.93 10.99 -7.98
C MET A 233 2.03 9.82 -8.40
N LYS A 234 1.30 9.20 -7.48
CA LYS A 234 0.26 8.21 -7.81
C LYS A 234 -1.00 8.86 -8.39
N LEU A 235 -1.32 10.08 -7.93
CA LEU A 235 -2.53 10.79 -8.31
C LEU A 235 -2.37 11.62 -9.58
N TYR A 236 -1.15 12.13 -9.82
CA TYR A 236 -0.84 13.04 -10.91
C TYR A 236 0.35 12.52 -11.72
N PRO A 237 0.29 12.59 -13.07
CA PRO A 237 1.44 12.27 -13.90
C PRO A 237 2.67 13.11 -13.53
N LEU A 238 3.86 12.50 -13.54
CA LEU A 238 5.12 13.19 -13.21
C LEU A 238 5.32 14.46 -14.05
N GLU A 239 5.05 14.39 -15.36
CA GLU A 239 5.18 15.52 -16.28
C GLU A 239 4.23 16.69 -15.96
N GLU A 240 3.13 16.44 -15.27
CA GLU A 240 2.24 17.49 -14.79
C GLU A 240 2.79 18.12 -13.50
N LEU A 241 3.27 17.29 -12.56
CA LEU A 241 3.89 17.78 -11.32
C LEU A 241 5.14 18.62 -11.58
N LYS A 242 5.97 18.25 -12.56
CA LYS A 242 7.18 18.97 -12.96
C LYS A 242 6.88 20.39 -13.52
N LYS A 243 5.72 20.56 -14.16
CA LYS A 243 5.28 21.85 -14.74
C LYS A 243 4.56 22.73 -13.72
N ASP A 244 4.26 22.20 -12.56
CA ASP A 244 3.51 22.91 -11.52
C ASP A 244 4.38 23.98 -10.84
N THR A 245 3.71 24.87 -10.13
CA THR A 245 4.37 25.85 -9.27
C THR A 245 4.36 25.38 -7.82
N PRO A 246 5.23 25.90 -6.94
CA PRO A 246 5.15 25.59 -5.51
C PRO A 246 3.76 25.83 -4.91
N ALA A 247 3.06 26.90 -5.37
CA ALA A 247 1.69 27.19 -4.94
C ALA A 247 0.67 26.17 -5.50
N GLY A 248 0.87 25.71 -6.74
CA GLY A 248 0.05 24.67 -7.34
C GLY A 248 0.18 23.34 -6.60
N LEU A 249 1.41 22.93 -6.28
CA LEU A 249 1.67 21.72 -5.47
C LEU A 249 1.09 21.83 -4.06
N ALA A 250 1.19 23.01 -3.42
CA ALA A 250 0.56 23.23 -2.12
C ALA A 250 -0.97 23.06 -2.19
N LYS A 251 -1.61 23.58 -3.25
CA LYS A 251 -3.05 23.39 -3.48
C LYS A 251 -3.42 21.91 -3.72
N ARG A 252 -2.56 21.15 -4.43
CA ARG A 252 -2.77 19.70 -4.59
C ARG A 252 -2.65 18.98 -3.25
N LEU A 253 -1.69 19.39 -2.43
CA LEU A 253 -1.54 18.86 -1.07
C LEU A 253 -2.76 19.16 -0.21
N ASP A 254 -3.33 20.39 -0.27
CA ASP A 254 -4.60 20.71 0.41
C ASP A 254 -5.71 19.71 0.05
N GLY A 255 -5.81 19.35 -1.23
CA GLY A 255 -6.82 18.43 -1.73
C GLY A 255 -6.68 16.98 -1.22
N VAL A 256 -5.46 16.57 -0.85
CA VAL A 256 -5.16 15.20 -0.36
C VAL A 256 -4.80 15.16 1.11
N TRP A 257 -4.95 16.26 1.85
CA TRP A 257 -4.50 16.34 3.24
C TRP A 257 -5.20 15.33 4.15
N ASP A 258 -6.49 15.08 3.93
CA ASP A 258 -7.23 14.05 4.66
C ASP A 258 -6.62 12.65 4.43
N ASP A 259 -6.14 12.35 3.23
CA ASP A 259 -5.45 11.09 2.93
C ASP A 259 -4.08 11.03 3.63
N VAL A 260 -3.36 12.15 3.71
CA VAL A 260 -2.10 12.26 4.48
C VAL A 260 -2.34 12.01 5.97
N LEU A 261 -3.41 12.58 6.54
CA LEU A 261 -3.80 12.33 7.94
C LEU A 261 -4.20 10.86 8.17
N ALA A 262 -4.87 10.24 7.21
CA ALA A 262 -5.18 8.81 7.25
C ALA A 262 -3.91 7.95 7.16
N MET A 263 -2.87 8.43 6.49
CA MET A 263 -1.56 7.78 6.46
C MET A 263 -0.83 7.86 7.81
N GLU A 264 -0.95 8.97 8.53
CA GLU A 264 -0.29 9.18 9.84
C GLU A 264 -0.84 8.27 10.92
N ASN A 265 -2.15 8.18 10.98
CA ASN A 265 -2.85 7.27 11.85
C ASN A 265 -3.53 6.23 10.98
N PRO A 266 -2.87 5.09 10.69
CA PRO A 266 -3.59 3.94 10.20
C PRO A 266 -4.51 3.50 11.35
N ALA A 267 -5.63 4.22 11.50
CA ALA A 267 -6.75 3.68 12.24
C ALA A 267 -7.00 2.29 11.63
N PRO A 268 -7.27 1.26 12.42
CA PRO A 268 -7.55 -0.05 11.87
C PRO A 268 -8.60 0.15 10.79
N ILE A 269 -8.26 -0.27 9.56
CA ILE A 269 -9.15 -0.19 8.42
C ILE A 269 -10.48 -0.71 8.92
N THR A 270 -11.50 0.12 8.99
CA THR A 270 -12.81 -0.39 9.35
C THR A 270 -13.31 -1.16 8.14
N VAL A 271 -13.03 -2.43 8.14
CA VAL A 271 -13.58 -3.35 7.15
C VAL A 271 -15.02 -3.57 7.54
N SER A 272 -15.95 -3.04 6.74
CA SER A 272 -17.36 -3.40 6.86
C SER A 272 -17.50 -4.82 6.31
N SER A 273 -17.75 -5.77 7.19
CA SER A 273 -17.91 -7.20 6.83
C SER A 273 -19.35 -7.57 6.49
N ALA A 274 -20.32 -6.68 6.74
CA ALA A 274 -21.73 -6.85 6.42
C ALA A 274 -22.41 -5.47 6.26
N PRO A 275 -23.55 -5.40 5.56
CA PRO A 275 -24.36 -4.19 5.50
C PRO A 275 -24.70 -3.70 6.91
N ALA A 276 -24.61 -2.39 7.14
CA ALA A 276 -25.08 -1.81 8.39
C ALA A 276 -26.58 -2.13 8.57
N ALA A 277 -26.97 -2.56 9.76
CA ALA A 277 -28.39 -2.67 10.08
C ALA A 277 -29.07 -1.31 9.81
N PRO A 278 -30.29 -1.28 9.23
CA PRO A 278 -31.00 -0.04 8.98
C PRO A 278 -31.01 0.77 10.29
N ALA A 279 -30.35 1.92 10.29
CA ALA A 279 -30.33 2.78 11.45
C ALA A 279 -31.79 3.09 11.78
N ALA A 280 -32.21 2.71 12.97
CA ALA A 280 -33.51 3.15 13.49
C ALA A 280 -33.46 4.67 13.44
N GLN A 281 -34.16 5.27 12.46
CA GLN A 281 -34.18 6.71 12.28
C GLN A 281 -34.67 7.31 13.60
N LYS A 282 -33.76 7.94 14.34
CA LYS A 282 -34.18 8.90 15.38
C LYS A 282 -34.79 10.09 14.63
N THR A 283 -36.04 9.90 14.16
CA THR A 283 -36.80 10.98 13.58
C THR A 283 -37.03 12.01 14.70
N THR A 284 -36.32 13.12 14.61
CA THR A 284 -36.60 14.28 15.43
C THR A 284 -37.99 14.81 15.05
N LEU A 285 -38.69 15.45 16.00
CA LEU A 285 -40.03 16.04 15.74
C LEU A 285 -40.00 17.03 14.56
N LEU A 286 -38.86 17.65 14.27
CA LEU A 286 -38.59 18.53 13.12
C LEU A 286 -38.57 17.78 11.78
N ASP A 287 -38.06 16.54 11.71
CA ASP A 287 -38.03 15.72 10.49
C ASP A 287 -39.44 15.29 10.04
N ARG A 288 -40.43 15.34 10.94
CA ARG A 288 -41.86 15.05 10.63
C ARG A 288 -42.60 16.22 9.99
N VAL A 289 -42.06 17.43 10.10
CA VAL A 289 -42.77 18.65 9.67
C VAL A 289 -42.26 19.18 8.33
N LEU A 290 -41.01 18.88 7.96
CA LEU A 290 -40.45 19.28 6.69
C LEU A 290 -40.23 18.02 5.82
N PRO A 291 -41.01 17.81 4.74
CA PRO A 291 -40.77 16.73 3.81
C PRO A 291 -39.38 16.95 3.17
N LYS A 292 -38.39 16.09 3.50
CA LYS A 292 -37.14 16.05 2.78
C LYS A 292 -37.47 15.81 1.30
N LYS A 293 -36.99 16.68 0.41
CA LYS A 293 -37.07 16.42 -1.04
C LYS A 293 -36.45 15.05 -1.29
N PRO A 294 -37.10 14.14 -2.03
CA PRO A 294 -36.53 12.85 -2.33
C PRO A 294 -35.19 13.07 -3.03
N GLN A 295 -34.13 12.56 -2.42
CA GLN A 295 -32.79 12.64 -2.99
C GLN A 295 -32.77 11.77 -4.25
N LYS A 296 -32.53 12.38 -5.41
CA LYS A 296 -32.33 11.65 -6.66
C LYS A 296 -30.85 11.36 -6.84
N LEU A 297 -30.51 10.11 -7.12
CA LEU A 297 -29.14 9.71 -7.40
C LEU A 297 -28.99 9.37 -8.89
N ARG A 298 -27.97 9.94 -9.51
CA ARG A 298 -27.45 9.50 -10.79
C ARG A 298 -26.15 8.73 -10.52
N VAL A 299 -26.18 7.42 -10.73
CA VAL A 299 -25.10 6.49 -10.41
C VAL A 299 -24.39 6.10 -11.70
N ALA A 300 -23.11 6.41 -11.81
CA ALA A 300 -22.28 6.04 -12.94
C ALA A 300 -21.42 4.81 -12.63
N PHE A 301 -21.24 3.97 -13.64
CA PHE A 301 -20.33 2.83 -13.61
C PHE A 301 -19.27 2.99 -14.68
N VAL A 302 -18.00 2.92 -14.30
CA VAL A 302 -16.88 3.03 -15.22
C VAL A 302 -16.14 1.69 -15.26
N HIS A 303 -16.10 1.09 -16.46
CA HIS A 303 -15.58 -0.26 -16.69
C HIS A 303 -14.35 -0.24 -17.59
N GLU A 304 -13.39 -1.12 -17.29
CA GLU A 304 -12.19 -1.30 -18.12
C GLU A 304 -12.49 -1.95 -19.48
N ARG A 305 -13.57 -2.73 -19.57
CA ARG A 305 -13.98 -3.47 -20.78
C ARG A 305 -15.49 -3.41 -20.97
N THR A 306 -15.96 -3.99 -22.07
CA THR A 306 -17.39 -4.14 -22.33
C THR A 306 -17.93 -5.47 -21.76
N PRO A 307 -19.26 -5.61 -21.57
CA PRO A 307 -19.85 -6.86 -21.11
C PRO A 307 -19.60 -8.06 -22.03
N GLU A 308 -19.45 -7.81 -23.34
CA GLU A 308 -19.20 -8.86 -24.34
C GLU A 308 -17.77 -9.40 -24.28
N THR A 309 -16.82 -8.58 -23.81
CA THR A 309 -15.39 -8.91 -23.77
C THR A 309 -14.90 -9.31 -22.39
N SER A 310 -15.69 -9.08 -21.35
CA SER A 310 -15.31 -9.35 -19.95
C SER A 310 -16.50 -9.85 -19.13
N THR A 311 -16.41 -11.05 -18.61
CA THR A 311 -17.39 -11.59 -17.65
C THR A 311 -17.47 -10.74 -16.40
N TRP A 312 -16.33 -10.22 -15.93
CA TRP A 312 -16.27 -9.31 -14.78
C TRP A 312 -17.17 -8.09 -15.02
N THR A 313 -17.01 -7.42 -16.16
CA THR A 313 -17.86 -6.30 -16.56
C THR A 313 -19.33 -6.70 -16.68
N SER A 314 -19.61 -7.85 -17.31
CA SER A 314 -20.98 -8.36 -17.46
C SER A 314 -21.67 -8.56 -16.11
N GLN A 315 -20.98 -9.12 -15.11
CA GLN A 315 -21.52 -9.32 -13.76
C GLN A 315 -21.82 -7.98 -13.05
N HIS A 316 -20.94 -6.99 -13.18
CA HIS A 316 -21.18 -5.65 -12.65
C HIS A 316 -22.37 -4.96 -13.35
N GLU A 317 -22.51 -5.13 -14.66
CA GLU A 317 -23.63 -4.58 -15.43
C GLU A 317 -24.97 -5.21 -15.04
N PHE A 318 -25.03 -6.51 -14.77
CA PHE A 318 -26.22 -7.12 -14.19
C PHE A 318 -26.59 -6.45 -12.85
N GLY A 319 -25.59 -6.18 -12.00
CA GLY A 319 -25.82 -5.46 -10.75
C GLY A 319 -26.27 -4.03 -10.96
N ARG A 320 -25.74 -3.32 -11.98
CA ARG A 320 -26.15 -1.96 -12.31
C ARG A 320 -27.60 -1.91 -12.77
N THR A 321 -28.00 -2.76 -13.70
CA THR A 321 -29.39 -2.77 -14.22
C THR A 321 -30.40 -3.10 -13.13
N GLN A 322 -30.03 -3.90 -12.14
CA GLN A 322 -30.87 -4.18 -10.97
C GLN A 322 -31.19 -2.93 -10.15
N LEU A 323 -30.28 -1.93 -10.09
CA LEU A 323 -30.57 -0.67 -9.39
C LEU A 323 -31.71 0.12 -10.02
N ASP A 324 -31.77 0.17 -11.35
CA ASP A 324 -32.84 0.88 -12.07
C ASP A 324 -34.20 0.25 -11.74
N ASP A 325 -34.25 -1.08 -11.60
CA ASP A 325 -35.46 -1.83 -11.27
C ASP A 325 -35.85 -1.68 -9.78
N THR A 326 -34.84 -1.62 -8.88
CA THR A 326 -35.08 -1.57 -7.42
C THR A 326 -35.50 -0.18 -6.93
N PHE A 327 -35.01 0.89 -7.55
CA PHE A 327 -35.25 2.27 -7.12
C PHE A 327 -35.88 3.14 -8.22
N PRO A 328 -37.07 2.77 -8.75
CA PRO A 328 -37.69 3.46 -9.87
C PRO A 328 -37.96 4.94 -9.55
N GLY A 329 -37.46 5.84 -10.40
CA GLY A 329 -37.64 7.28 -10.26
C GLY A 329 -36.76 7.96 -9.19
N GLN A 330 -36.05 7.20 -8.35
CA GLN A 330 -35.10 7.72 -7.36
C GLN A 330 -33.65 7.58 -7.83
N VAL A 331 -33.32 6.47 -8.52
CA VAL A 331 -31.99 6.18 -9.04
C VAL A 331 -32.06 6.11 -10.55
N THR A 332 -31.07 6.65 -11.21
CA THR A 332 -30.84 6.49 -12.67
C THR A 332 -29.40 6.07 -12.85
N THR A 333 -29.16 5.00 -13.59
CA THR A 333 -27.80 4.50 -13.81
C THR A 333 -27.30 4.79 -15.22
N VAL A 334 -25.98 4.89 -15.37
CA VAL A 334 -25.28 5.04 -16.64
C VAL A 334 -23.97 4.24 -16.59
N ALA A 335 -23.53 3.69 -17.72
CA ALA A 335 -22.28 2.95 -17.82
C ALA A 335 -21.36 3.53 -18.88
N TYR A 336 -20.06 3.54 -18.57
CA TYR A 336 -18.97 3.94 -19.47
C TYR A 336 -18.00 2.77 -19.59
N PHE A 337 -17.56 2.47 -20.81
CA PHE A 337 -16.76 1.28 -21.10
C PHE A 337 -15.41 1.64 -21.70
N ASN A 338 -14.49 0.65 -21.69
CA ASN A 338 -13.14 0.75 -22.25
C ASN A 338 -12.30 1.85 -21.60
N ALA A 339 -12.39 1.98 -20.29
CA ALA A 339 -11.51 2.85 -19.53
C ALA A 339 -10.11 2.23 -19.44
N GLU A 340 -9.14 2.89 -20.05
CA GLU A 340 -7.73 2.46 -20.05
C GLU A 340 -6.91 3.36 -19.14
N GLN A 341 -6.25 2.76 -18.14
CA GLN A 341 -5.42 3.46 -17.17
C GLN A 341 -4.38 4.37 -17.86
N GLY A 342 -4.35 5.64 -17.43
CA GLY A 342 -3.42 6.65 -17.94
C GLY A 342 -3.65 7.09 -19.38
N LYS A 343 -4.78 6.71 -20.02
CA LYS A 343 -5.15 7.15 -21.37
C LYS A 343 -6.46 7.95 -21.37
N ASN A 344 -7.57 7.32 -20.98
CA ASN A 344 -8.89 7.93 -21.00
C ASN A 344 -9.70 7.70 -19.71
N ASP A 345 -9.13 7.02 -18.74
CA ASP A 345 -9.78 6.71 -17.46
C ASP A 345 -10.26 7.97 -16.75
N ASP A 346 -9.40 8.99 -16.64
CA ASP A 346 -9.78 10.29 -16.06
C ASP A 346 -10.91 10.94 -16.83
N ALA A 347 -10.79 10.97 -18.16
CA ALA A 347 -11.78 11.62 -19.01
C ALA A 347 -13.18 10.98 -18.90
N LEU A 348 -13.25 9.65 -18.76
CA LEU A 348 -14.51 8.93 -18.58
C LEU A 348 -15.15 9.17 -17.22
N VAL A 349 -14.34 9.22 -16.14
CA VAL A 349 -14.85 9.56 -14.80
C VAL A 349 -15.33 11.01 -14.76
N GLU A 350 -14.56 11.96 -15.32
CA GLU A 350 -14.94 13.36 -15.42
C GLU A 350 -16.20 13.56 -16.28
N GLN A 351 -16.31 12.84 -17.38
CA GLN A 351 -17.52 12.85 -18.22
C GLN A 351 -18.76 12.41 -17.43
N ALA A 352 -18.64 11.31 -16.68
CA ALA A 352 -19.73 10.82 -15.85
C ALA A 352 -20.20 11.88 -14.85
N ILE A 353 -19.27 12.58 -14.20
CA ILE A 353 -19.55 13.64 -13.22
C ILE A 353 -20.16 14.87 -13.92
N ALA A 354 -19.60 15.30 -15.04
CA ALA A 354 -20.11 16.43 -15.82
C ALA A 354 -21.53 16.19 -16.35
N GLU A 355 -21.88 14.94 -16.63
CA GLU A 355 -23.26 14.53 -17.00
C GLU A 355 -24.20 14.40 -15.80
N GLY A 356 -23.73 14.75 -14.59
CA GLY A 356 -24.53 14.86 -13.36
C GLY A 356 -24.51 13.63 -12.46
N ALA A 357 -23.55 12.71 -12.63
CA ALA A 357 -23.37 11.64 -11.65
C ALA A 357 -22.93 12.21 -10.30
N ASN A 358 -23.66 11.85 -9.25
CA ASN A 358 -23.34 12.18 -7.88
C ASN A 358 -22.85 10.94 -7.08
N MET A 359 -22.80 9.79 -7.75
CA MET A 359 -22.16 8.58 -7.26
C MET A 359 -21.49 7.84 -8.43
N VAL A 360 -20.25 7.39 -8.22
CA VAL A 360 -19.46 6.70 -9.25
C VAL A 360 -18.88 5.41 -8.70
N PHE A 361 -19.12 4.31 -9.39
CA PHE A 361 -18.45 3.04 -9.17
C PHE A 361 -17.44 2.79 -10.30
N THR A 362 -16.16 2.68 -9.95
CA THR A 362 -15.13 2.18 -10.86
C THR A 362 -14.89 0.70 -10.56
N THR A 363 -15.02 -0.16 -11.56
CA THR A 363 -15.12 -1.61 -11.34
C THR A 363 -13.81 -2.38 -11.54
N SER A 364 -12.69 -1.68 -11.57
CA SER A 364 -11.35 -2.27 -11.70
C SER A 364 -10.36 -1.57 -10.78
N PRO A 365 -9.43 -2.33 -10.16
CA PRO A 365 -8.32 -1.75 -9.40
C PRO A 365 -7.47 -0.76 -10.21
N LYS A 366 -7.36 -0.96 -11.52
CA LYS A 366 -6.59 -0.06 -12.41
C LYS A 366 -7.14 1.36 -12.46
N LEU A 367 -8.42 1.53 -12.12
CA LEU A 367 -9.10 2.82 -12.14
C LEU A 367 -9.01 3.58 -10.79
N VAL A 368 -8.25 3.05 -9.82
CA VAL A 368 -8.12 3.69 -8.50
C VAL A 368 -7.52 5.09 -8.59
N GLY A 369 -6.52 5.30 -9.47
CA GLY A 369 -5.91 6.62 -9.68
C GLY A 369 -6.91 7.66 -10.19
N ALA A 370 -7.70 7.32 -11.22
CA ALA A 370 -8.76 8.18 -11.74
C ALA A 370 -9.83 8.47 -10.68
N SER A 371 -10.21 7.44 -9.89
CA SER A 371 -11.16 7.59 -8.78
C SER A 371 -10.68 8.60 -7.73
N LEU A 372 -9.41 8.53 -7.36
CA LEU A 372 -8.81 9.44 -6.36
C LEU A 372 -8.73 10.87 -6.89
N ARG A 373 -8.24 11.07 -8.15
CA ARG A 373 -8.18 12.39 -8.76
C ARG A 373 -9.56 13.05 -8.85
N ALA A 374 -10.56 12.28 -9.27
CA ALA A 374 -11.95 12.77 -9.34
C ALA A 374 -12.51 13.09 -7.95
N ALA A 375 -12.24 12.27 -6.91
CA ALA A 375 -12.71 12.53 -5.56
C ALA A 375 -12.11 13.79 -4.94
N VAL A 376 -10.84 14.09 -5.24
CA VAL A 376 -10.17 15.34 -4.83
C VAL A 376 -10.77 16.56 -5.51
N LYS A 377 -11.08 16.44 -6.79
CA LYS A 377 -11.62 17.54 -7.61
C LYS A 377 -13.11 17.78 -7.37
N HIS A 378 -13.86 16.71 -7.09
CA HIS A 378 -15.32 16.72 -6.89
C HIS A 378 -15.69 16.12 -5.52
N PRO A 379 -15.35 16.81 -4.43
CA PRO A 379 -15.58 16.27 -3.08
C PRO A 379 -17.04 16.01 -2.74
N GLU A 380 -18.00 16.54 -3.51
CA GLU A 380 -19.44 16.30 -3.37
C GLU A 380 -19.89 14.99 -3.99
N VAL A 381 -19.09 14.34 -4.84
CA VAL A 381 -19.42 13.07 -5.52
C VAL A 381 -18.96 11.88 -4.69
N ASN A 382 -19.82 10.89 -4.51
CA ASN A 382 -19.50 9.66 -3.80
C ASN A 382 -18.79 8.69 -4.74
N ILE A 383 -17.50 8.41 -4.51
CA ILE A 383 -16.71 7.55 -5.40
C ILE A 383 -16.30 6.27 -4.68
N LEU A 384 -16.55 5.12 -5.33
CA LEU A 384 -16.13 3.81 -4.87
C LEU A 384 -15.31 3.10 -5.95
N ASN A 385 -14.20 2.47 -5.54
CA ASN A 385 -13.37 1.69 -6.43
C ASN A 385 -13.36 0.20 -6.02
N CYS A 386 -13.53 -0.68 -7.01
CA CYS A 386 -13.44 -2.12 -6.80
C CYS A 386 -11.97 -2.56 -6.69
N SER A 387 -11.45 -2.51 -5.48
CA SER A 387 -10.10 -2.94 -5.15
C SER A 387 -9.98 -3.36 -3.69
N MET A 388 -8.90 -4.07 -3.37
CA MET A 388 -8.48 -4.41 -2.00
C MET A 388 -7.23 -3.62 -1.59
N ASP A 389 -6.89 -2.55 -2.29
CA ASP A 389 -5.71 -1.75 -2.01
C ASP A 389 -5.93 -0.89 -0.74
N MET A 390 -4.94 -0.07 -0.43
CA MET A 390 -4.85 0.74 0.79
C MET A 390 -6.11 1.56 1.08
N PRO A 391 -6.38 1.86 2.36
CA PRO A 391 -7.45 2.79 2.71
C PRO A 391 -7.16 4.19 2.17
N TYR A 392 -8.14 4.79 1.52
CA TYR A 392 -8.11 6.17 1.06
C TYR A 392 -9.23 6.94 1.75
N ALA A 393 -8.95 8.16 2.25
CA ALA A 393 -9.95 8.98 2.91
C ALA A 393 -10.97 9.56 1.92
N SER A 394 -10.54 9.84 0.69
CA SER A 394 -11.34 10.49 -0.36
C SER A 394 -12.27 9.56 -1.11
N ILE A 395 -11.98 8.25 -1.15
CA ILE A 395 -12.82 7.22 -1.80
C ILE A 395 -13.09 6.07 -0.84
N ARG A 396 -14.11 5.25 -1.13
CA ARG A 396 -14.30 3.96 -0.49
C ARG A 396 -13.88 2.85 -1.44
N THR A 397 -13.26 1.80 -0.92
CA THR A 397 -12.97 0.60 -1.70
C THR A 397 -13.98 -0.50 -1.39
N TYR A 398 -14.20 -1.39 -2.35
CA TYR A 398 -15.08 -2.53 -2.15
C TYR A 398 -14.54 -3.78 -2.86
N TYR A 399 -14.72 -4.92 -2.20
CA TYR A 399 -14.43 -6.24 -2.75
C TYR A 399 -15.20 -7.31 -1.99
N THR A 400 -15.04 -8.59 -2.36
CA THR A 400 -15.72 -9.70 -1.70
C THR A 400 -14.74 -10.68 -1.08
N ARG A 401 -15.18 -11.40 -0.04
CA ARG A 401 -14.41 -12.45 0.63
C ARG A 401 -14.46 -13.77 -0.15
N VAL A 402 -13.91 -13.78 -1.35
CA VAL A 402 -13.95 -14.92 -2.29
C VAL A 402 -13.45 -16.21 -1.66
N TYR A 403 -12.52 -16.14 -0.72
CA TYR A 403 -11.98 -17.31 -0.01
C TYR A 403 -13.05 -18.14 0.69
N GLU A 404 -14.19 -17.56 1.11
CA GLU A 404 -15.32 -18.29 1.69
C GLU A 404 -15.94 -19.25 0.66
N ALA A 405 -16.20 -18.77 -0.55
CA ALA A 405 -16.72 -19.60 -1.64
C ALA A 405 -15.67 -20.63 -2.10
N LYS A 406 -14.38 -20.24 -2.10
CA LYS A 406 -13.27 -21.16 -2.43
C LYS A 406 -13.14 -22.31 -1.43
N PHE A 407 -13.43 -22.09 -0.16
CA PHE A 407 -13.46 -23.15 0.84
C PHE A 407 -14.52 -24.21 0.51
N ILE A 408 -15.73 -23.80 0.14
CA ILE A 408 -16.80 -24.74 -0.27
C ILE A 408 -16.42 -25.47 -1.56
N THR A 409 -15.96 -24.73 -2.59
CA THR A 409 -15.58 -25.36 -3.87
C THR A 409 -14.39 -26.29 -3.71
N GLY A 410 -13.49 -26.00 -2.75
CA GLY A 410 -12.40 -26.88 -2.32
C GLY A 410 -12.93 -28.17 -1.68
N ALA A 411 -13.89 -28.09 -0.78
CA ALA A 411 -14.52 -29.27 -0.16
C ALA A 411 -15.19 -30.15 -1.22
N ILE A 412 -15.92 -29.57 -2.18
CA ILE A 412 -16.49 -30.28 -3.32
C ILE A 412 -15.38 -30.96 -4.15
N ALA A 413 -14.31 -30.24 -4.46
CA ALA A 413 -13.18 -30.77 -5.23
C ALA A 413 -12.51 -31.95 -4.53
N GLY A 414 -12.27 -31.84 -3.21
CA GLY A 414 -11.69 -32.90 -2.39
C GLY A 414 -12.55 -34.16 -2.36
N ALA A 415 -13.88 -34.01 -2.27
CA ALA A 415 -14.85 -35.13 -2.32
C ALA A 415 -14.92 -35.80 -3.71
N MET A 416 -14.70 -35.04 -4.78
CA MET A 416 -14.78 -35.54 -6.17
C MET A 416 -13.43 -36.06 -6.71
N ALA A 417 -12.32 -35.82 -6.02
CA ALA A 417 -10.99 -36.24 -6.43
C ALA A 417 -10.81 -37.77 -6.26
N LYS A 418 -10.39 -38.45 -7.34
CA LYS A 418 -10.21 -39.91 -7.31
C LYS A 418 -8.80 -40.36 -6.91
N ASN A 419 -7.81 -39.49 -7.01
CA ASN A 419 -6.39 -39.80 -6.81
C ASN A 419 -5.71 -38.92 -5.77
N ASP A 420 -6.46 -38.42 -4.81
CA ASP A 420 -5.98 -37.51 -3.76
C ASP A 420 -5.27 -36.22 -4.32
N ARG A 421 -5.55 -35.85 -5.58
CA ARG A 421 -4.97 -34.66 -6.23
C ARG A 421 -6.03 -33.80 -6.92
N VAL A 422 -5.94 -32.50 -6.73
CA VAL A 422 -6.80 -31.49 -7.33
C VAL A 422 -5.93 -30.40 -7.95
N GLY A 423 -6.28 -29.94 -9.15
CA GLY A 423 -5.63 -28.81 -9.77
C GLY A 423 -6.24 -27.48 -9.31
N PHE A 424 -5.42 -26.49 -9.13
CA PHE A 424 -5.83 -25.10 -8.92
C PHE A 424 -5.09 -24.19 -9.89
N VAL A 425 -5.84 -23.47 -10.72
CA VAL A 425 -5.31 -22.46 -11.63
C VAL A 425 -5.56 -21.08 -11.03
N ALA A 426 -4.50 -20.35 -10.70
CA ALA A 426 -4.57 -18.96 -10.26
C ALA A 426 -4.15 -18.02 -11.39
N ASP A 427 -4.68 -16.79 -11.42
CA ASP A 427 -4.35 -15.85 -12.47
C ASP A 427 -3.08 -15.04 -12.13
N TYR A 428 -3.12 -14.22 -11.07
CA TYR A 428 -2.01 -13.34 -10.70
C TYR A 428 -1.71 -13.45 -9.20
N PRO A 429 -0.44 -13.39 -8.77
CA PRO A 429 -0.07 -13.39 -7.36
C PRO A 429 -0.29 -12.01 -6.72
N THR A 430 -1.56 -11.64 -6.56
CA THR A 430 -2.01 -10.38 -5.99
C THR A 430 -2.63 -10.57 -4.61
N PHE A 431 -2.88 -9.46 -3.91
CA PHE A 431 -3.55 -9.49 -2.59
C PHE A 431 -4.82 -10.34 -2.60
N GLY A 432 -5.00 -11.13 -1.55
CA GLY A 432 -6.14 -12.04 -1.35
C GLY A 432 -6.08 -13.35 -2.15
N VAL A 433 -5.25 -13.47 -3.18
CA VAL A 433 -5.18 -14.71 -3.99
C VAL A 433 -4.61 -15.88 -3.22
N PRO A 434 -3.53 -15.78 -2.42
CA PRO A 434 -3.08 -16.90 -1.59
C PRO A 434 -4.11 -17.32 -0.54
N ALA A 435 -4.88 -16.38 0.00
CA ALA A 435 -5.98 -16.74 0.89
C ALA A 435 -7.05 -17.58 0.19
N ASN A 436 -7.37 -17.27 -1.08
CA ASN A 436 -8.29 -18.07 -1.89
C ASN A 436 -7.74 -19.49 -2.12
N ILE A 437 -6.44 -19.60 -2.44
CA ILE A 437 -5.76 -20.89 -2.66
C ILE A 437 -5.75 -21.71 -1.36
N ASN A 438 -5.38 -21.09 -0.25
CA ASN A 438 -5.30 -21.75 1.05
C ASN A 438 -6.69 -22.19 1.54
N ALA A 439 -7.71 -21.34 1.43
CA ALA A 439 -9.08 -21.69 1.79
C ALA A 439 -9.61 -22.88 0.96
N PHE A 440 -9.34 -22.87 -0.35
CA PHE A 440 -9.67 -24.02 -1.21
C PHE A 440 -8.96 -25.29 -0.76
N ALA A 441 -7.66 -25.22 -0.47
CA ALA A 441 -6.88 -26.37 -0.02
C ALA A 441 -7.34 -26.89 1.35
N LEU A 442 -7.69 -26.00 2.28
CA LEU A 442 -8.23 -26.34 3.59
C LEU A 442 -9.60 -27.00 3.47
N GLY A 443 -10.48 -26.49 2.60
CA GLY A 443 -11.77 -27.11 2.30
C GLY A 443 -11.62 -28.50 1.68
N ALA A 444 -10.71 -28.67 0.73
CA ALA A 444 -10.43 -29.97 0.12
C ALA A 444 -9.87 -30.97 1.15
N ARG A 445 -8.94 -30.54 1.99
CA ARG A 445 -8.32 -31.38 3.04
C ARG A 445 -9.29 -31.74 4.16
N MET A 446 -10.26 -30.89 4.47
CA MET A 446 -11.30 -31.21 5.46
C MET A 446 -12.08 -32.47 5.08
N VAL A 447 -12.33 -32.70 3.80
CA VAL A 447 -13.07 -33.85 3.27
C VAL A 447 -12.14 -35.01 2.92
N ASN A 448 -10.98 -34.71 2.37
CA ASN A 448 -9.96 -35.69 2.03
C ASN A 448 -8.61 -35.30 2.66
N PRO A 449 -8.26 -35.83 3.84
CA PRO A 449 -7.03 -35.45 4.56
C PRO A 449 -5.72 -35.72 3.81
N ARG A 450 -5.74 -36.57 2.77
CA ARG A 450 -4.57 -36.89 1.94
C ARG A 450 -4.44 -36.00 0.71
N VAL A 451 -5.45 -35.18 0.44
CA VAL A 451 -5.48 -34.38 -0.78
C VAL A 451 -4.27 -33.43 -0.89
N ARG A 452 -3.74 -33.32 -2.11
CA ARG A 452 -2.77 -32.33 -2.51
C ARG A 452 -3.35 -31.42 -3.58
N VAL A 453 -3.28 -30.13 -3.37
CA VAL A 453 -3.71 -29.12 -4.34
C VAL A 453 -2.52 -28.70 -5.17
N VAL A 454 -2.50 -29.10 -6.43
CA VAL A 454 -1.42 -28.76 -7.36
C VAL A 454 -1.72 -27.39 -7.97
N LEU A 455 -0.91 -26.40 -7.62
CA LEU A 455 -1.07 -25.00 -8.04
C LEU A 455 -0.34 -24.73 -9.34
N LYS A 456 -1.02 -24.07 -10.27
CA LYS A 456 -0.46 -23.53 -11.50
C LYS A 456 -0.97 -22.09 -11.71
N TRP A 457 -0.22 -21.30 -12.47
CA TRP A 457 -0.51 -19.89 -12.70
C TRP A 457 -0.68 -19.60 -14.18
N THR A 458 -1.71 -18.82 -14.57
CA THR A 458 -1.90 -18.37 -15.96
C THR A 458 -0.93 -17.24 -16.33
N CYS A 459 -0.35 -16.57 -15.35
CA CYS A 459 0.67 -15.56 -15.54
C CYS A 459 2.08 -16.12 -15.79
N LEU A 460 2.24 -17.45 -15.84
CA LEU A 460 3.46 -18.14 -16.24
C LEU A 460 3.27 -18.79 -17.61
N PRO A 461 4.36 -19.03 -18.38
CA PRO A 461 4.29 -19.80 -19.61
C PRO A 461 3.80 -21.22 -19.36
N GLY A 462 2.97 -21.78 -20.26
CA GLY A 462 2.49 -23.15 -20.23
C GLY A 462 0.99 -23.28 -20.40
N ASP A 463 0.50 -24.53 -20.36
CA ASP A 463 -0.91 -24.88 -20.37
C ASP A 463 -1.24 -25.65 -19.07
N PRO A 464 -1.76 -24.97 -18.03
CA PRO A 464 -2.06 -25.58 -16.75
C PRO A 464 -2.98 -26.81 -16.87
N LEU A 465 -4.00 -26.76 -17.72
CA LEU A 465 -4.97 -27.87 -17.86
C LEU A 465 -4.33 -29.10 -18.50
N ALA A 466 -3.56 -28.92 -19.57
CA ALA A 466 -2.83 -30.01 -20.19
C ALA A 466 -1.83 -30.67 -19.22
N GLU A 467 -1.12 -29.86 -18.42
CA GLU A 467 -0.18 -30.37 -17.42
C GLU A 467 -0.89 -31.15 -16.30
N PHE A 468 -2.07 -30.75 -15.86
CA PHE A 468 -2.87 -31.48 -14.88
C PHE A 468 -3.31 -32.84 -15.44
N LEU A 469 -3.81 -32.89 -16.66
CA LEU A 469 -4.26 -34.11 -17.30
C LEU A 469 -3.13 -35.11 -17.51
N GLN A 470 -1.93 -34.64 -17.87
CA GLN A 470 -0.73 -35.51 -17.96
C GLN A 470 -0.39 -36.17 -16.61
N LYS A 471 -0.69 -35.50 -15.49
CA LYS A 471 -0.50 -36.02 -14.13
C LYS A 471 -1.71 -36.82 -13.60
N GLY A 472 -2.74 -37.03 -14.44
CA GLY A 472 -3.97 -37.72 -14.05
C GLY A 472 -4.87 -36.89 -13.12
N ILE A 473 -4.67 -35.60 -13.02
CA ILE A 473 -5.50 -34.70 -12.22
C ILE A 473 -6.68 -34.26 -13.08
N THR A 474 -7.87 -34.70 -12.71
CA THR A 474 -9.10 -34.48 -13.48
C THR A 474 -10.08 -33.52 -12.83
N VAL A 475 -9.92 -33.21 -11.55
CA VAL A 475 -10.74 -32.22 -10.85
C VAL A 475 -9.89 -30.92 -10.72
N VAL A 476 -10.40 -29.84 -11.25
CA VAL A 476 -9.63 -28.58 -11.39
C VAL A 476 -10.51 -27.39 -10.97
N SER A 477 -9.94 -26.49 -10.16
CA SER A 477 -10.45 -25.13 -9.96
C SER A 477 -9.80 -24.22 -10.99
N GLY A 478 -10.57 -23.75 -11.94
CA GLY A 478 -10.17 -22.78 -12.96
C GLY A 478 -10.56 -21.35 -12.61
N ARG A 479 -10.76 -20.53 -13.64
CA ARG A 479 -11.30 -19.16 -13.51
C ARG A 479 -12.70 -19.19 -12.93
N ASP A 480 -13.07 -18.22 -12.14
CA ASP A 480 -14.34 -18.23 -11.40
C ASP A 480 -15.56 -17.85 -12.23
N ALA A 481 -15.37 -17.39 -13.46
CA ALA A 481 -16.47 -16.98 -14.33
C ALA A 481 -16.22 -17.40 -15.78
N PRO A 482 -17.27 -17.77 -16.52
CA PRO A 482 -17.16 -18.14 -17.94
C PRO A 482 -16.72 -16.93 -18.78
N HIS A 483 -15.86 -17.16 -19.78
CA HIS A 483 -15.51 -16.09 -20.72
C HIS A 483 -16.68 -15.86 -21.69
N PRO A 484 -17.17 -14.63 -21.90
CA PRO A 484 -18.38 -14.37 -22.68
C PRO A 484 -18.31 -14.89 -24.12
N SER A 485 -17.12 -14.88 -24.72
CA SER A 485 -16.91 -15.30 -26.12
C SER A 485 -16.51 -16.77 -26.27
N ARG A 486 -16.41 -17.55 -25.17
CA ARG A 486 -16.03 -18.96 -25.23
C ARG A 486 -17.19 -19.85 -24.84
N SER A 487 -17.51 -20.84 -25.68
CA SER A 487 -18.51 -21.87 -25.37
C SER A 487 -18.00 -22.96 -24.42
N GLN A 488 -16.74 -22.89 -24.00
CA GLN A 488 -16.11 -23.88 -23.15
C GLN A 488 -16.53 -23.70 -21.68
N ARG A 489 -16.73 -24.82 -20.99
CA ARG A 489 -17.13 -24.87 -19.58
C ARG A 489 -15.94 -24.93 -18.62
N GLU A 490 -14.82 -24.29 -18.96
CA GLU A 490 -13.59 -24.23 -18.16
C GLU A 490 -13.65 -23.10 -17.13
N PHE A 491 -14.67 -23.09 -16.28
CA PHE A 491 -14.80 -22.09 -15.22
C PHE A 491 -15.24 -22.72 -13.90
N GLY A 492 -15.01 -22.03 -12.80
CA GLY A 492 -15.27 -22.55 -11.48
C GLY A 492 -14.45 -23.79 -11.16
N THR A 493 -15.03 -24.71 -10.41
CA THR A 493 -14.49 -26.04 -10.17
C THR A 493 -15.21 -27.04 -11.08
N PHE A 494 -14.46 -27.77 -11.89
CA PHE A 494 -14.98 -28.70 -12.88
C PHE A 494 -14.20 -30.01 -12.88
N GLN A 495 -14.78 -31.06 -13.47
CA GLN A 495 -14.14 -32.34 -13.67
C GLN A 495 -14.00 -32.65 -15.16
N VAL A 496 -12.82 -33.12 -15.56
CA VAL A 496 -12.57 -33.65 -16.90
C VAL A 496 -12.87 -35.12 -16.92
N LEU A 497 -13.87 -35.52 -17.70
CA LEU A 497 -14.29 -36.91 -17.90
C LEU A 497 -13.52 -37.55 -19.06
N PRO A 498 -13.54 -38.91 -19.20
CA PRO A 498 -13.00 -39.57 -20.38
C PRO A 498 -13.53 -38.94 -21.68
N GLY A 499 -12.65 -38.77 -22.66
CA GLY A 499 -13.00 -38.10 -23.92
C GLY A 499 -12.89 -36.57 -23.86
N GLY A 500 -12.41 -35.97 -22.76
CA GLY A 500 -12.21 -34.52 -22.64
C GLY A 500 -13.49 -33.72 -22.34
N ILE A 501 -14.58 -34.41 -21.97
CA ILE A 501 -15.85 -33.77 -21.61
C ILE A 501 -15.70 -33.08 -20.26
N LEU A 502 -16.05 -31.80 -20.18
CA LEU A 502 -16.04 -31.02 -18.95
C LEU A 502 -17.40 -31.12 -18.25
N ARG A 503 -17.36 -31.42 -16.96
CA ARG A 503 -18.50 -31.43 -16.08
C ARG A 503 -18.33 -30.39 -14.98
N ASP A 504 -19.22 -29.40 -14.98
CA ASP A 504 -19.22 -28.39 -13.93
C ASP A 504 -19.55 -28.99 -12.58
N LEU A 505 -18.87 -28.58 -11.53
CA LEU A 505 -19.14 -28.98 -10.16
C LEU A 505 -19.68 -27.80 -9.34
N ALA A 506 -18.94 -26.71 -9.22
CA ALA A 506 -19.36 -25.53 -8.49
C ALA A 506 -18.56 -24.29 -8.92
N SER A 507 -19.12 -23.11 -8.73
CA SER A 507 -18.44 -21.84 -9.00
C SER A 507 -18.83 -20.78 -7.99
N PRO A 508 -17.90 -19.91 -7.53
CA PRO A 508 -18.26 -18.68 -6.86
C PRO A 508 -19.22 -17.84 -7.73
N PHE A 509 -20.12 -17.15 -7.09
CA PHE A 509 -21.09 -16.29 -7.76
C PHE A 509 -21.25 -14.98 -7.00
N TRP A 510 -21.15 -13.85 -7.71
CA TRP A 510 -21.25 -12.51 -7.14
C TRP A 510 -22.62 -11.89 -7.40
N HIS A 511 -23.31 -11.52 -6.34
CA HIS A 511 -24.54 -10.73 -6.38
C HIS A 511 -24.20 -9.23 -6.27
N TRP A 512 -23.53 -8.66 -7.28
CA TRP A 512 -23.16 -7.24 -7.28
C TRP A 512 -24.35 -6.32 -7.11
N GLY A 513 -25.51 -6.69 -7.65
CA GLY A 513 -26.75 -5.94 -7.45
C GLY A 513 -27.11 -5.74 -5.99
N GLN A 514 -26.99 -6.80 -5.18
CA GLN A 514 -27.21 -6.72 -3.74
C GLN A 514 -26.21 -5.77 -3.04
N PHE A 515 -24.96 -5.79 -3.47
CA PHE A 515 -23.95 -4.86 -2.97
C PHE A 515 -24.35 -3.42 -3.30
N TYR A 516 -24.63 -3.13 -4.56
CA TYR A 516 -24.97 -1.80 -5.02
C TYR A 516 -26.26 -1.27 -4.37
N GLU A 517 -27.30 -2.11 -4.27
CA GLU A 517 -28.54 -1.75 -3.56
C GLU A 517 -28.28 -1.30 -2.12
N ASN A 518 -27.50 -2.07 -1.37
CA ASN A 518 -27.21 -1.74 0.03
C ASN A 518 -26.44 -0.43 0.17
N VAL A 519 -25.46 -0.20 -0.70
CA VAL A 519 -24.67 1.03 -0.67
C VAL A 519 -25.51 2.23 -1.11
N VAL A 520 -26.28 2.11 -2.19
CA VAL A 520 -27.18 3.17 -2.69
C VAL A 520 -28.26 3.49 -1.64
N ARG A 521 -28.85 2.49 -1.00
CA ARG A 521 -29.81 2.68 0.10
C ARG A 521 -29.18 3.46 1.26
N THR A 522 -27.94 3.12 1.63
CA THR A 522 -27.20 3.85 2.67
C THR A 522 -27.05 5.33 2.32
N VAL A 523 -26.78 5.65 1.04
CA VAL A 523 -26.68 7.04 0.58
C VAL A 523 -28.05 7.74 0.62
N LEU A 524 -29.11 7.09 0.11
CA LEU A 524 -30.48 7.62 0.09
C LEU A 524 -31.00 7.90 1.51
N ASP A 525 -30.66 7.05 2.48
CA ASP A 525 -31.01 7.19 3.89
C ASP A 525 -30.17 8.24 4.63
N GLY A 526 -29.20 8.90 3.94
CA GLY A 526 -28.30 9.90 4.53
C GLY A 526 -27.20 9.31 5.42
N GLY A 527 -26.99 7.98 5.38
CA GLY A 527 -25.95 7.27 6.12
C GLY A 527 -24.54 7.40 5.50
N TRP A 528 -24.43 8.04 4.36
CA TRP A 528 -23.15 8.40 3.77
C TRP A 528 -22.71 9.75 4.33
N SER A 529 -22.33 9.80 5.59
CA SER A 529 -21.74 11.02 6.13
C SER A 529 -20.26 11.07 5.73
N ARG A 530 -19.92 12.13 5.02
CA ARG A 530 -18.57 12.66 4.98
C ARG A 530 -18.35 13.49 6.23
N ASP A 531 -18.54 12.87 7.40
CA ASP A 531 -18.42 13.65 8.62
C ASP A 531 -16.96 14.06 8.81
N LYS A 532 -16.64 15.29 8.36
CA LYS A 532 -15.40 16.00 8.64
C LYS A 532 -15.29 16.40 10.11
N SER A 533 -16.33 16.21 10.89
CA SER A 533 -16.41 16.59 12.29
C SER A 533 -16.11 15.43 13.24
N GLY A 534 -14.93 14.83 13.10
CA GLY A 534 -14.15 14.43 14.24
C GLY A 534 -14.71 13.41 15.20
N THR A 535 -15.29 12.32 14.75
CA THR A 535 -15.30 11.11 15.55
C THR A 535 -14.87 9.94 14.70
N ASP A 536 -13.62 9.53 14.88
CA ASP A 536 -13.03 8.35 14.30
C ASP A 536 -12.75 8.36 12.78
N GLY A 537 -12.07 9.23 12.17
CA GLY A 537 -11.53 9.22 10.79
C GLY A 537 -11.41 7.88 10.03
N ARG A 538 -12.39 7.00 10.21
CA ARG A 538 -12.40 5.62 9.74
C ARG A 538 -12.81 5.58 8.29
N VAL A 539 -11.86 5.31 7.43
CA VAL A 539 -12.14 4.93 6.04
C VAL A 539 -12.89 3.61 6.04
N VAL A 540 -14.07 3.58 5.45
CA VAL A 540 -14.86 2.35 5.35
C VAL A 540 -14.49 1.63 4.06
N ASN A 541 -13.89 0.46 4.18
CA ASN A 541 -13.68 -0.47 3.07
C ASN A 541 -14.70 -1.59 3.18
N TYR A 542 -15.45 -1.81 2.10
CA TYR A 542 -16.44 -2.88 2.05
C TYR A 542 -15.78 -4.18 1.62
N TRP A 543 -15.75 -5.15 2.52
CA TRP A 543 -15.23 -6.49 2.24
C TRP A 543 -16.26 -7.53 2.66
N TRP A 544 -17.33 -7.62 1.87
CA TRP A 544 -18.49 -8.44 2.18
C TRP A 544 -18.33 -9.85 1.65
N GLY A 545 -18.89 -10.81 2.38
CA GLY A 545 -18.85 -12.22 2.08
C GLY A 545 -20.23 -12.84 1.97
N MET A 546 -20.30 -14.14 2.21
CA MET A 546 -21.53 -14.93 2.13
C MET A 546 -22.57 -14.49 3.17
N ASN A 547 -22.13 -14.02 4.32
CA ASN A 547 -23.03 -13.50 5.37
C ASN A 547 -23.83 -12.27 4.95
N SER A 548 -23.41 -11.55 3.94
CA SER A 548 -24.10 -10.37 3.39
C SER A 548 -24.98 -10.69 2.18
N GLY A 549 -24.89 -11.91 1.64
CA GLY A 549 -25.56 -12.31 0.42
C GLY A 549 -24.92 -11.79 -0.86
N VAL A 550 -23.79 -11.07 -0.78
CA VAL A 550 -23.08 -10.54 -1.97
C VAL A 550 -22.26 -11.62 -2.67
N LEU A 551 -21.89 -12.65 -1.95
CA LEU A 551 -21.16 -13.81 -2.47
C LEU A 551 -21.92 -15.09 -2.18
N ASP A 552 -21.94 -16.01 -3.13
CA ASP A 552 -22.53 -17.33 -2.99
C ASP A 552 -21.78 -18.37 -3.85
N VAL A 553 -22.21 -19.61 -3.82
CA VAL A 553 -21.69 -20.72 -4.62
C VAL A 553 -22.81 -21.33 -5.45
N LEU A 554 -22.66 -21.28 -6.76
CA LEU A 554 -23.49 -22.05 -7.69
C LEU A 554 -23.00 -23.50 -7.72
N MET A 555 -23.89 -24.43 -7.49
CA MET A 555 -23.59 -25.87 -7.49
C MET A 555 -24.29 -26.57 -8.66
N SER A 556 -23.56 -27.43 -9.35
CA SER A 556 -24.10 -28.24 -10.44
C SER A 556 -25.19 -29.18 -9.92
N ARG A 557 -26.23 -29.40 -10.72
CA ARG A 557 -27.28 -30.36 -10.41
C ARG A 557 -26.79 -31.82 -10.48
N GLU A 558 -25.65 -32.05 -11.13
CA GLU A 558 -25.03 -33.36 -11.31
C GLU A 558 -24.13 -33.79 -10.13
N LEU A 559 -23.96 -32.92 -9.11
CA LEU A 559 -23.23 -33.28 -7.91
C LEU A 559 -23.95 -34.46 -7.18
N PRO A 560 -23.19 -35.46 -6.64
CA PRO A 560 -23.75 -36.44 -5.74
C PRO A 560 -24.50 -35.76 -4.58
N HIS A 561 -25.61 -36.42 -4.15
CA HIS A 561 -26.46 -35.89 -3.11
C HIS A 561 -25.69 -35.50 -1.82
N ASP A 562 -24.82 -36.42 -1.37
CA ASP A 562 -24.08 -36.22 -0.11
C ASP A 562 -23.05 -35.07 -0.23
N VAL A 563 -22.42 -34.90 -1.40
CA VAL A 563 -21.49 -33.79 -1.66
C VAL A 563 -22.23 -32.47 -1.69
N ARG A 564 -23.41 -32.43 -2.30
CA ARG A 564 -24.27 -31.26 -2.30
C ARG A 564 -24.71 -30.89 -0.87
N HIS A 565 -25.17 -31.91 -0.11
CA HIS A 565 -25.63 -31.72 1.27
C HIS A 565 -24.51 -31.16 2.16
N LEU A 566 -23.29 -31.72 2.04
CA LEU A 566 -22.11 -31.17 2.73
C LEU A 566 -21.88 -29.70 2.35
N ALA A 567 -21.89 -29.36 1.07
CA ALA A 567 -21.69 -28.01 0.59
C ALA A 567 -22.77 -27.04 1.12
N ASP A 568 -24.03 -27.48 1.21
CA ASP A 568 -25.12 -26.69 1.80
C ASP A 568 -24.93 -26.44 3.32
N ILE A 569 -24.42 -27.43 4.06
CA ILE A 569 -24.05 -27.29 5.48
C ILE A 569 -22.94 -26.24 5.64
N LEU A 570 -21.88 -26.35 4.85
CA LEU A 570 -20.76 -25.39 4.87
C LEU A 570 -21.22 -23.99 4.51
N ARG A 571 -22.06 -23.86 3.48
CA ARG A 571 -22.68 -22.60 3.06
C ARG A 571 -23.47 -21.97 4.21
N GLY A 572 -24.31 -22.74 4.91
CA GLY A 572 -25.04 -22.28 6.09
C GLY A 572 -24.12 -21.84 7.23
N GLY A 573 -23.05 -22.62 7.46
CA GLY A 573 -22.05 -22.30 8.48
C GLY A 573 -21.28 -21.01 8.20
N LEU A 574 -20.84 -20.79 6.96
CA LEU A 574 -20.16 -19.56 6.54
C LEU A 574 -21.10 -18.34 6.57
N THR A 575 -22.33 -18.51 6.09
CA THR A 575 -23.33 -17.44 6.09
C THR A 575 -23.69 -16.97 7.51
N SER A 576 -23.78 -17.92 8.46
CA SER A 576 -24.05 -17.62 9.87
C SER A 576 -22.82 -17.20 10.68
N GLY A 577 -21.61 -17.32 10.12
CA GLY A 577 -20.37 -17.12 10.84
C GLY A 577 -19.99 -18.27 11.81
N ALA A 578 -20.71 -19.39 11.78
CA ALA A 578 -20.39 -20.57 12.60
C ALA A 578 -19.18 -21.36 12.06
N VAL A 579 -18.83 -21.17 10.80
CA VAL A 579 -17.65 -21.72 10.15
C VAL A 579 -16.77 -20.56 9.68
N ASP A 580 -15.49 -20.62 10.04
CA ASP A 580 -14.44 -19.76 9.49
C ASP A 580 -13.39 -20.68 8.84
N PRO A 581 -13.09 -20.50 7.54
CA PRO A 581 -12.11 -21.32 6.81
C PRO A 581 -10.73 -21.38 7.46
N PHE A 582 -10.35 -20.33 8.17
CA PHE A 582 -9.03 -20.19 8.79
C PHE A 582 -9.01 -20.47 10.30
N ALA A 583 -10.13 -20.73 10.95
CA ALA A 583 -10.19 -21.12 12.36
C ALA A 583 -9.84 -22.62 12.55
N CYS A 584 -8.71 -23.03 12.01
CA CYS A 584 -8.18 -24.41 12.15
C CYS A 584 -6.65 -24.35 12.26
N ARG A 585 -6.04 -25.49 12.65
CA ARG A 585 -4.58 -25.58 12.68
C ARG A 585 -4.02 -25.53 11.25
N ILE A 586 -3.19 -24.51 10.97
CA ILE A 586 -2.63 -24.26 9.64
C ILE A 586 -1.10 -24.22 9.74
N VAL A 587 -0.46 -25.03 8.92
CA VAL A 587 0.99 -25.07 8.74
C VAL A 587 1.31 -24.61 7.33
N ALA A 588 2.30 -23.74 7.17
CA ALA A 588 2.79 -23.33 5.86
C ALA A 588 3.71 -24.40 5.24
N GLN A 589 4.02 -24.26 3.95
CA GLN A 589 4.87 -25.19 3.20
C GLN A 589 6.28 -25.35 3.81
N ASP A 590 6.81 -24.32 4.45
CA ASP A 590 8.11 -24.32 5.15
C ASP A 590 8.08 -24.99 6.53
N GLY A 591 6.93 -25.49 6.96
CA GLY A 591 6.71 -26.10 8.27
C GLY A 591 6.34 -25.10 9.37
N THR A 592 6.28 -23.81 9.08
CA THR A 592 5.90 -22.77 10.05
C THR A 592 4.44 -22.91 10.44
N LEU A 593 4.15 -22.89 11.74
CA LEU A 593 2.78 -22.86 12.26
C LEU A 593 2.22 -21.43 12.09
N LYS A 594 1.20 -21.28 11.25
CA LYS A 594 0.55 -20.01 10.95
C LYS A 594 -0.68 -19.75 11.82
N ASN A 595 -1.39 -20.81 12.20
CA ASN A 595 -2.54 -20.73 13.10
C ASN A 595 -2.64 -22.00 13.96
N GLU A 596 -2.90 -21.84 15.25
CA GLU A 596 -3.13 -22.94 16.19
C GLU A 596 -4.56 -23.49 16.13
N GLY A 597 -5.50 -22.75 15.52
CA GLY A 597 -6.89 -23.17 15.31
C GLY A 597 -7.89 -22.64 16.33
N LEU A 598 -7.50 -21.68 17.16
CA LEU A 598 -8.40 -21.10 18.17
C LEU A 598 -9.30 -19.99 17.60
N HIS A 599 -8.78 -19.21 16.66
CA HIS A 599 -9.47 -18.09 16.01
C HIS A 599 -9.09 -18.03 14.53
N GLY A 600 -9.91 -17.36 13.71
CA GLY A 600 -9.55 -17.01 12.34
C GLY A 600 -8.50 -15.90 12.28
N PHE A 601 -8.12 -15.52 11.08
CA PHE A 601 -7.22 -14.39 10.84
C PHE A 601 -7.99 -13.09 10.77
N GLU A 602 -7.36 -12.01 11.19
CA GLU A 602 -7.86 -10.66 10.95
C GLU A 602 -7.92 -10.34 9.45
N PRO A 603 -8.85 -9.47 8.99
CA PRO A 603 -9.00 -9.12 7.58
C PRO A 603 -7.70 -8.73 6.90
N GLU A 604 -6.86 -7.92 7.55
CA GLU A 604 -5.57 -7.49 7.02
C GLU A 604 -4.61 -8.65 6.80
N GLN A 605 -4.57 -9.63 7.70
CA GLN A 605 -3.75 -10.84 7.58
C GLN A 605 -4.21 -11.72 6.41
N ILE A 606 -5.52 -11.76 6.13
CA ILE A 606 -6.08 -12.52 5.01
C ILE A 606 -5.76 -11.83 3.68
N ILE A 607 -5.95 -10.51 3.60
CA ILE A 607 -5.69 -9.72 2.39
C ILE A 607 -4.20 -9.77 2.00
N HIS A 608 -3.30 -9.62 2.98
CA HIS A 608 -1.86 -9.61 2.77
C HIS A 608 -1.19 -10.97 2.94
N MET A 609 -1.96 -12.06 2.95
CA MET A 609 -1.40 -13.41 3.05
C MET A 609 -0.45 -13.69 1.88
N ASP A 610 0.81 -13.98 2.19
CA ASP A 610 1.91 -14.14 1.23
C ASP A 610 2.56 -15.55 1.26
N TRP A 611 1.89 -16.50 1.86
CA TRP A 611 2.33 -17.89 2.04
C TRP A 611 1.25 -18.88 1.62
N LEU A 612 1.65 -20.12 1.36
CA LEU A 612 0.78 -21.24 1.03
C LEU A 612 0.82 -22.31 2.12
N CYS A 613 -0.31 -22.97 2.39
CA CYS A 613 -0.39 -24.04 3.36
C CYS A 613 0.26 -25.34 2.81
N ASP A 614 0.62 -26.22 3.73
CA ASP A 614 1.30 -27.49 3.46
C ASP A 614 0.53 -28.48 2.57
N ALA A 615 -0.78 -28.26 2.37
CA ALA A 615 -1.60 -29.05 1.44
C ALA A 615 -1.41 -28.64 -0.03
N VAL A 616 -0.75 -27.50 -0.31
CA VAL A 616 -0.54 -26.98 -1.66
C VAL A 616 0.82 -27.45 -2.20
N GLU A 617 0.83 -28.00 -3.42
CA GLU A 617 2.03 -28.30 -4.21
C GLU A 617 2.19 -27.19 -5.27
N GLY A 618 3.24 -26.39 -5.16
CA GLY A 618 3.51 -25.25 -6.03
C GLY A 618 4.03 -24.08 -5.22
N ARG A 619 4.26 -22.96 -5.85
CA ARG A 619 4.76 -21.75 -5.20
C ARG A 619 4.11 -20.49 -5.76
N ILE A 620 4.24 -19.39 -5.07
CA ILE A 620 3.92 -18.06 -5.56
C ILE A 620 5.07 -17.64 -6.50
N PRO A 621 4.80 -17.22 -7.75
CA PRO A 621 5.85 -16.84 -8.70
C PRO A 621 6.44 -15.47 -8.35
N GLU A 622 7.72 -15.31 -8.70
CA GLU A 622 8.41 -14.03 -8.62
C GLU A 622 8.09 -13.14 -9.84
N TYR A 623 8.34 -11.84 -9.70
CA TYR A 623 8.00 -10.85 -10.72
C TYR A 623 8.64 -11.16 -12.10
N GLU A 624 9.92 -11.55 -12.10
CA GLU A 624 10.70 -11.82 -13.29
C GLU A 624 10.24 -13.04 -14.09
N GLU A 625 9.49 -13.93 -13.45
CA GLU A 625 8.95 -15.14 -14.07
C GLU A 625 7.64 -14.88 -14.82
N LEU A 626 7.00 -13.74 -14.52
CA LEU A 626 5.70 -13.40 -15.08
C LEU A 626 5.80 -13.05 -16.56
N ILE A 627 4.81 -13.49 -17.34
CA ILE A 627 4.65 -13.02 -18.71
C ILE A 627 4.47 -11.49 -18.74
N PRO A 628 4.93 -10.78 -19.79
CA PRO A 628 4.90 -9.32 -19.85
C PRO A 628 3.52 -8.72 -19.60
N GLU A 629 2.46 -9.38 -20.04
CA GLU A 629 1.06 -8.94 -19.89
C GLU A 629 0.58 -8.96 -18.43
N ALA A 630 1.20 -9.78 -17.58
CA ALA A 630 0.88 -9.92 -16.16
C ALA A 630 1.60 -8.90 -15.27
N GLN A 631 2.76 -8.43 -15.69
CA GLN A 631 3.63 -7.54 -14.90
C GLN A 631 2.96 -6.24 -14.45
N PRO A 632 2.15 -5.53 -15.27
CA PRO A 632 1.46 -4.33 -14.82
C PRO A 632 0.52 -4.56 -13.63
N MET A 633 -0.23 -5.67 -13.63
CA MET A 633 -1.13 -6.02 -12.52
C MET A 633 -0.34 -6.32 -11.24
N TYR A 634 0.76 -7.05 -11.36
CA TYR A 634 1.63 -7.35 -10.22
C TYR A 634 2.26 -6.09 -9.62
N ARG A 635 2.70 -5.14 -10.44
CA ARG A 635 3.24 -3.85 -9.95
C ARG A 635 2.21 -3.06 -9.13
N MET A 636 0.93 -3.20 -9.44
CA MET A 636 -0.15 -2.50 -8.72
C MET A 636 -0.53 -3.19 -7.41
N GLN A 637 -0.71 -4.51 -7.43
CA GLN A 637 -1.30 -5.29 -6.35
C GLN A 637 -0.54 -6.57 -6.00
N GLY A 638 0.70 -6.74 -6.49
CA GLY A 638 1.51 -7.93 -6.25
C GLY A 638 1.93 -8.09 -4.79
N LEU A 639 1.93 -9.34 -4.33
CA LEU A 639 2.24 -9.73 -2.96
C LEU A 639 3.69 -9.46 -2.56
N HIS A 640 4.63 -9.71 -3.46
CA HIS A 640 6.07 -9.63 -3.21
C HIS A 640 6.73 -8.40 -3.83
N ARG A 641 5.95 -7.40 -4.20
CA ARG A 641 6.51 -6.13 -4.67
C ARG A 641 7.56 -5.55 -3.70
N ASP A 642 7.51 -5.96 -2.44
CA ASP A 642 8.41 -5.50 -1.37
C ASP A 642 9.57 -6.49 -1.10
N ARG A 643 9.52 -7.74 -1.63
CA ARG A 643 10.58 -8.75 -1.49
C ARG A 643 11.59 -8.75 -2.64
N LEU A 644 11.30 -8.12 -3.76
CA LEU A 644 12.24 -8.01 -4.89
C LEU A 644 13.60 -7.41 -4.48
N ALA A 645 13.62 -6.82 -3.29
CA ALA A 645 14.81 -6.26 -2.67
C ALA A 645 15.64 -7.26 -1.83
N ALA A 646 15.02 -8.20 -1.13
CA ALA A 646 15.68 -8.99 -0.10
C ALA A 646 16.42 -10.26 -0.60
N GLU A 647 16.03 -10.83 -1.74
CA GLU A 647 16.60 -12.11 -2.20
C GLU A 647 17.89 -11.97 -3.04
N LYS A 648 18.24 -10.79 -3.52
CA LYS A 648 19.54 -10.56 -4.18
C LYS A 648 20.71 -10.58 -3.21
N GLU A 649 20.49 -10.39 -1.92
CA GLU A 649 21.56 -10.43 -0.90
C GLU A 649 21.99 -11.85 -0.47
N ALA A 650 21.17 -12.86 -0.72
CA ALA A 650 21.54 -14.24 -0.36
C ALA A 650 22.50 -14.92 -1.36
N VAL A 651 22.88 -14.25 -2.45
CA VAL A 651 23.72 -14.80 -3.54
C VAL A 651 25.02 -13.99 -3.74
N LEU A 652 25.29 -12.99 -2.93
CA LEU A 652 26.57 -12.30 -2.84
C LEU A 652 27.19 -12.52 -1.45
#